data_a67f10adaf3703be805e56b7beeb9e55
#
_entry.id   a67f10adaf3703be805e56b7beeb9e55
#
_cell.length_a   1.000
_cell.length_b   1.000
_cell.length_c   1.000
_cell.angle_alpha   90.00
_cell.angle_beta   90.00
_cell.angle_gamma   90.00
#
_symmetry.space_group_name_H-M   'P 1'
#
loop_
_entity.id
_entity.type
_entity.pdbx_description
1 polymer ?
#
loop_
_entity_poly.entity_id
_entity_poly.type
_entity_poly.pdbx_seq_one_letter_code
_entity_poly.pdbx_strand_id
1 'polypeptide(L)'
;MNRFAKNKKDDQSNISIETLYDYFKNLNTNIDNDNNNIDIDINIDNLSPEIEDILNSPITADEIKSVVQKLKNGKSAGSDNILNEYIKYTLDDMLAIYVLLFNVILDKGIIPESWTEGIMIPIYKNKGSKLDPASYRGITLNSCLSKTFTAVLNNRLNKFADEVELISGAQAGFRSGFSTVDNIFVLHSLIAMYFSFGKKLYCSFVDFKSAFDTVWRLGLWQKLQKSNIQGKIFKVIYNMYQNIKTCIRKGEECSVFFNSEVGVKQGENMSPFLFSLFLNDLETFFLENNISDLEQISKKCQDTIGCYLKIFIILYADDTVILSESAESLQEAISAFEEYCNIWKLTVNTNKTKIVVFSKKKYKTNVVFKIYGQAIDLQDSYSYLGVIFNYNGNFCTARKKLLDQANKALYALYRKIRNLAIPIDLQLKLFDSLITPILVYSCEVWGFENKQGIEKMHLQYCKRILNLRSSTPNFMVYGEIGRFPVEIIIKLRMATFWNKMLCNNNKLSSIMYRLMFKLHQSNPIHFKWITYVKSIFDECGLSFIWNDQIHMNRNVLKSVLKQKLLDQYIQHWFQQINSSSRGEFYGIFKTEFKLEPYLIRLHPSDRIYMCKLRCSNLKLPIETGRWANILKQNRKCHLCNLEIGNEFHYLFICSYPQINELRTKFIPEYYLRNPSLYKLKGMLSLCNVTLYRKICGFIRKIIKYL
;
A
#
# COMPACT_ATOMS: atom_id res chain seq x y z
N MET A 1 14.21 -18.51 15.39
CA MET A 1 12.86 -17.93 15.40
C MET A 1 12.29 -17.69 16.81
N ASN A 2 12.64 -18.47 17.82
CA ASN A 2 12.07 -18.34 19.18
C ASN A 2 12.58 -17.16 20.05
N ARG A 3 13.55 -16.34 19.63
CA ARG A 3 14.00 -15.15 20.39
C ARG A 3 13.18 -13.88 20.14
N PHE A 4 12.34 -13.85 19.12
CA PHE A 4 11.47 -12.71 18.83
C PHE A 4 10.09 -12.78 19.51
N ALA A 5 9.72 -13.94 20.06
CA ALA A 5 8.44 -14.14 20.71
C ALA A 5 8.40 -13.72 22.19
N LYS A 6 9.54 -13.44 22.83
CA LYS A 6 9.63 -13.24 24.30
C LYS A 6 9.63 -11.79 24.80
N ASN A 7 9.25 -10.80 24.00
CA ASN A 7 9.03 -9.42 24.47
C ASN A 7 7.76 -8.77 23.89
N LYS A 8 6.67 -9.52 23.75
CA LYS A 8 5.36 -8.91 24.02
C LYS A 8 5.28 -8.82 25.54
N LYS A 9 5.70 -7.69 26.14
CA LYS A 9 5.01 -7.19 27.32
C LYS A 9 3.55 -7.18 26.91
N ASP A 10 2.71 -7.98 27.54
CA ASP A 10 1.28 -7.81 27.51
C ASP A 10 1.01 -6.33 27.74
N ASP A 11 0.61 -5.64 26.68
CA ASP A 11 0.01 -4.33 26.78
C ASP A 11 -1.33 -4.63 27.45
N GLN A 12 -1.32 -4.75 28.78
CA GLN A 12 -2.52 -4.86 29.60
C GLN A 12 -3.32 -3.60 29.26
N SER A 13 -4.24 -3.76 28.28
CA SER A 13 -5.30 -2.78 28.14
C SER A 13 -6.01 -2.79 29.48
N ASN A 14 -6.07 -1.64 30.16
CA ASN A 14 -6.76 -1.50 31.45
C ASN A 14 -8.29 -1.72 31.36
N ILE A 15 -8.82 -2.01 30.15
CA ILE A 15 -10.23 -2.30 29.94
C ILE A 15 -10.55 -3.75 30.34
N SER A 16 -11.62 -3.97 31.09
CA SER A 16 -12.02 -5.31 31.50
C SER A 16 -12.65 -6.11 30.35
N ILE A 17 -12.71 -7.44 30.51
CA ILE A 17 -13.38 -8.31 29.54
C ILE A 17 -14.90 -8.10 29.57
N GLU A 18 -15.46 -7.81 30.75
CA GLU A 18 -16.88 -7.51 30.96
C GLU A 18 -17.28 -6.25 30.19
N THR A 19 -16.48 -5.16 30.30
CA THR A 19 -16.74 -3.92 29.55
C THR A 19 -16.74 -4.15 28.03
N LEU A 20 -15.81 -4.99 27.55
CA LEU A 20 -15.76 -5.37 26.13
C LEU A 20 -16.95 -6.26 25.75
N TYR A 21 -17.33 -7.20 26.63
CA TYR A 21 -18.47 -8.08 26.44
C TYR A 21 -19.77 -7.27 26.31
N ASP A 22 -20.04 -6.39 27.27
CA ASP A 22 -21.25 -5.56 27.27
C ASP A 22 -21.33 -4.67 26.03
N TYR A 23 -20.21 -4.05 25.65
CA TYR A 23 -20.13 -3.22 24.46
C TYR A 23 -20.43 -4.00 23.17
N PHE A 24 -19.73 -5.12 22.94
CA PHE A 24 -19.93 -5.90 21.72
C PHE A 24 -21.25 -6.65 21.71
N LYS A 25 -21.77 -7.10 22.85
CA LYS A 25 -23.10 -7.65 22.97
C LYS A 25 -24.15 -6.62 22.54
N ASN A 26 -24.13 -5.41 23.12
CA ASN A 26 -25.07 -4.34 22.76
C ASN A 26 -24.96 -3.93 21.30
N LEU A 27 -23.75 -3.95 20.71
CA LEU A 27 -23.54 -3.63 19.30
C LEU A 27 -24.15 -4.69 18.36
N ASN A 28 -24.22 -5.95 18.80
CA ASN A 28 -24.66 -7.09 18.00
C ASN A 28 -26.10 -7.54 18.31
N THR A 29 -26.80 -6.91 19.24
CA THR A 29 -28.21 -7.17 19.52
C THR A 29 -29.09 -6.16 18.77
N ASN A 30 -30.21 -6.64 18.27
CA ASN A 30 -31.18 -5.79 17.59
C ASN A 30 -32.02 -5.04 18.64
N ILE A 31 -32.02 -3.70 18.57
CA ILE A 31 -32.79 -2.87 19.52
C ILE A 31 -34.24 -2.68 19.04
N ASP A 32 -34.50 -2.82 17.74
CA ASP A 32 -35.81 -2.58 17.14
C ASP A 32 -36.54 -3.89 16.86
N ASN A 33 -37.44 -4.25 17.74
CA ASN A 33 -38.47 -5.29 17.52
C ASN A 33 -39.58 -4.82 16.57
N ASP A 34 -39.25 -4.03 15.55
CA ASP A 34 -40.20 -3.77 14.49
C ASP A 34 -40.39 -5.06 13.69
N ASN A 35 -41.41 -5.83 14.10
CA ASN A 35 -41.97 -6.96 13.37
C ASN A 35 -42.62 -6.48 12.05
N ASN A 36 -41.90 -5.81 11.19
CA ASN A 36 -42.26 -5.75 9.80
C ASN A 36 -42.02 -7.15 9.24
N ASN A 37 -43.09 -7.93 9.16
CA ASN A 37 -43.14 -9.23 8.52
C ASN A 37 -42.70 -9.06 7.06
N ILE A 38 -41.42 -9.13 6.84
CA ILE A 38 -40.84 -9.23 5.50
C ILE A 38 -40.91 -10.71 5.17
N ASP A 39 -41.84 -11.08 4.30
CA ASP A 39 -41.91 -12.43 3.77
C ASP A 39 -40.66 -12.71 2.94
N ILE A 40 -39.76 -13.51 3.51
CA ILE A 40 -38.60 -14.03 2.81
C ILE A 40 -38.94 -15.43 2.33
N ASP A 41 -39.17 -15.56 1.04
CA ASP A 41 -39.37 -16.89 0.43
C ASP A 41 -38.01 -17.61 0.36
N ILE A 42 -37.83 -18.61 1.21
CA ILE A 42 -36.61 -19.43 1.29
C ILE A 42 -36.60 -20.53 0.21
N ASN A 43 -37.75 -20.84 -0.38
CA ASN A 43 -37.95 -21.95 -1.33
C ASN A 43 -38.40 -21.43 -2.69
N ILE A 44 -37.54 -20.77 -3.43
CA ILE A 44 -37.83 -20.35 -4.81
C ILE A 44 -37.45 -21.50 -5.75
N ASP A 45 -38.43 -22.12 -6.35
CA ASP A 45 -38.28 -23.32 -7.21
C ASP A 45 -38.04 -23.00 -8.69
N ASN A 46 -38.11 -21.76 -9.13
CA ASN A 46 -38.01 -21.36 -10.54
C ASN A 46 -36.80 -20.41 -10.80
N LEU A 47 -35.61 -20.98 -10.78
CA LEU A 47 -34.39 -20.27 -11.14
C LEU A 47 -34.09 -20.37 -12.63
N SER A 48 -33.45 -19.34 -13.22
CA SER A 48 -32.93 -19.50 -14.58
C SER A 48 -31.81 -20.56 -14.60
N PRO A 49 -31.67 -21.33 -15.70
CA PRO A 49 -30.62 -22.37 -15.78
C PRO A 49 -29.22 -21.87 -15.51
N GLU A 50 -28.93 -20.63 -15.87
CA GLU A 50 -27.61 -19.99 -15.67
C GLU A 50 -27.31 -19.75 -14.18
N ILE A 51 -28.32 -19.35 -13.40
CA ILE A 51 -28.19 -19.14 -11.95
C ILE A 51 -28.00 -20.47 -11.25
N GLU A 52 -28.78 -21.50 -11.64
CA GLU A 52 -28.67 -22.84 -11.10
C GLU A 52 -27.26 -23.41 -11.32
N ASP A 53 -26.71 -23.27 -12.53
CA ASP A 53 -25.40 -23.79 -12.89
C ASP A 53 -24.26 -23.14 -12.11
N ILE A 54 -24.27 -21.81 -11.92
CA ILE A 54 -23.18 -21.10 -11.28
C ILE A 54 -23.24 -21.19 -9.75
N LEU A 55 -24.44 -20.98 -9.18
CA LEU A 55 -24.58 -20.79 -7.73
C LEU A 55 -24.94 -22.08 -6.99
N ASN A 56 -25.81 -22.93 -7.58
CA ASN A 56 -26.45 -24.05 -6.89
C ASN A 56 -25.97 -25.45 -7.33
N SER A 57 -25.11 -25.53 -8.36
CA SER A 57 -24.50 -26.80 -8.80
C SER A 57 -23.68 -27.47 -7.69
N PRO A 58 -23.50 -28.80 -7.72
CA PRO A 58 -22.66 -29.49 -6.74
C PRO A 58 -21.25 -28.92 -6.68
N ILE A 59 -20.71 -28.84 -5.47
CA ILE A 59 -19.33 -28.38 -5.24
C ILE A 59 -18.36 -29.44 -5.73
N THR A 60 -17.39 -29.03 -6.55
CA THR A 60 -16.39 -29.90 -7.16
C THR A 60 -15.10 -30.02 -6.34
N ALA A 61 -14.36 -31.09 -6.56
CA ALA A 61 -13.03 -31.28 -5.97
C ALA A 61 -12.05 -30.15 -6.34
N ASP A 62 -12.14 -29.63 -7.56
CA ASP A 62 -11.23 -28.58 -8.03
C ASP A 62 -11.49 -27.23 -7.38
N GLU A 63 -12.74 -26.89 -7.09
CA GLU A 63 -13.09 -25.70 -6.30
C GLU A 63 -12.44 -25.77 -4.91
N ILE A 64 -12.57 -26.91 -4.22
CA ILE A 64 -11.98 -27.12 -2.90
C ILE A 64 -10.46 -27.05 -2.96
N LYS A 65 -9.81 -27.74 -3.91
CA LYS A 65 -8.37 -27.70 -4.11
C LYS A 65 -7.86 -26.27 -4.33
N SER A 66 -8.55 -25.51 -5.19
CA SER A 66 -8.18 -24.12 -5.50
C SER A 66 -8.22 -23.20 -4.28
N VAL A 67 -9.15 -23.41 -3.36
CA VAL A 67 -9.28 -22.66 -2.10
C VAL A 67 -8.21 -23.11 -1.09
N VAL A 68 -8.05 -24.41 -0.88
CA VAL A 68 -7.11 -24.97 0.11
C VAL A 68 -5.65 -24.59 -0.21
N GLN A 69 -5.27 -24.58 -1.49
CA GLN A 69 -3.94 -24.13 -1.94
C GLN A 69 -3.63 -22.67 -1.54
N LYS A 70 -4.65 -21.81 -1.45
CA LYS A 70 -4.51 -20.40 -1.06
C LYS A 70 -4.50 -20.17 0.45
N LEU A 71 -4.83 -21.17 1.28
CA LEU A 71 -4.83 -21.05 2.74
C LEU A 71 -3.42 -20.70 3.23
N LYS A 72 -3.34 -19.79 4.22
CA LYS A 72 -2.07 -19.34 4.80
C LYS A 72 -1.78 -20.08 6.09
N ASN A 73 -0.56 -20.57 6.25
CA ASN A 73 -0.08 -21.19 7.47
C ASN A 73 0.08 -20.17 8.60
N GLY A 74 0.08 -20.65 9.86
CA GLY A 74 0.28 -19.81 11.05
C GLY A 74 -0.90 -18.89 11.37
N LYS A 75 -2.12 -19.31 10.99
CA LYS A 75 -3.36 -18.63 11.35
C LYS A 75 -4.03 -19.31 12.55
N SER A 76 -4.74 -18.50 13.37
CA SER A 76 -5.49 -19.01 14.51
C SER A 76 -6.68 -19.84 14.07
N ALA A 77 -6.96 -20.93 14.80
CA ALA A 77 -8.16 -21.74 14.65
C ALA A 77 -9.39 -21.04 15.25
N GLY A 78 -10.58 -21.55 14.92
CA GLY A 78 -11.85 -21.24 15.57
C GLY A 78 -12.05 -22.02 16.87
N SER A 79 -13.34 -22.17 17.32
CA SER A 79 -13.74 -22.95 18.50
C SER A 79 -13.42 -24.45 18.36
N ASP A 80 -13.38 -24.96 17.13
CA ASP A 80 -13.11 -26.35 16.80
C ASP A 80 -11.61 -26.72 16.83
N ASN A 81 -10.71 -25.78 17.03
CA ASN A 81 -9.26 -25.93 17.03
C ASN A 81 -8.67 -26.52 15.74
N ILE A 82 -9.41 -26.54 14.62
CA ILE A 82 -8.91 -26.98 13.33
C ILE A 82 -8.05 -25.90 12.69
N LEU A 83 -6.78 -26.21 12.40
CA LEU A 83 -5.84 -25.30 11.75
C LEU A 83 -5.90 -25.43 10.23
N ASN A 84 -5.55 -24.36 9.51
CA ASN A 84 -5.38 -24.39 8.06
C ASN A 84 -4.38 -25.46 7.61
N GLU A 85 -3.34 -25.69 8.41
CA GLU A 85 -2.32 -26.71 8.17
C GLU A 85 -2.91 -28.11 8.12
N TYR A 86 -3.85 -28.43 9.01
CA TYR A 86 -4.51 -29.75 8.99
C TYR A 86 -5.26 -29.96 7.68
N ILE A 87 -6.07 -28.98 7.27
CA ILE A 87 -6.82 -29.05 6.02
C ILE A 87 -5.88 -29.18 4.81
N LYS A 88 -4.76 -28.47 4.81
CA LYS A 88 -3.79 -28.51 3.70
C LYS A 88 -3.06 -29.82 3.58
N TYR A 89 -2.57 -30.36 4.71
CA TYR A 89 -1.75 -31.58 4.71
C TYR A 89 -2.57 -32.86 4.57
N THR A 90 -3.85 -32.81 4.90
CA THR A 90 -4.76 -33.96 4.73
C THR A 90 -5.60 -33.86 3.45
N LEU A 91 -5.34 -32.87 2.57
CA LEU A 91 -6.22 -32.58 1.44
C LEU A 91 -6.40 -33.79 0.52
N ASP A 92 -5.31 -34.48 0.17
CA ASP A 92 -5.36 -35.58 -0.79
C ASP A 92 -6.16 -36.76 -0.22
N ASP A 93 -6.03 -37.05 1.07
CA ASP A 93 -6.71 -38.16 1.76
C ASP A 93 -8.19 -37.83 2.07
N MET A 94 -8.47 -36.56 2.40
CA MET A 94 -9.77 -36.10 2.89
C MET A 94 -10.66 -35.45 1.80
N LEU A 95 -10.15 -35.26 0.59
CA LEU A 95 -10.83 -34.50 -0.45
C LEU A 95 -12.22 -35.04 -0.74
N ALA A 96 -12.38 -36.34 -0.88
CA ALA A 96 -13.70 -36.97 -1.15
C ALA A 96 -14.69 -36.70 0.01
N ILE A 97 -14.21 -36.70 1.24
CA ILE A 97 -15.00 -36.38 2.44
C ILE A 97 -15.40 -34.91 2.46
N TYR A 98 -14.46 -33.99 2.12
CA TYR A 98 -14.79 -32.57 2.01
C TYR A 98 -15.80 -32.28 0.92
N VAL A 99 -15.71 -32.93 -0.25
CA VAL A 99 -16.70 -32.82 -1.34
C VAL A 99 -18.07 -33.29 -0.86
N LEU A 100 -18.14 -34.47 -0.21
CA LEU A 100 -19.39 -35.00 0.32
C LEU A 100 -20.00 -34.07 1.38
N LEU A 101 -19.20 -33.65 2.38
CA LEU A 101 -19.66 -32.77 3.46
C LEU A 101 -20.18 -31.44 2.92
N PHE A 102 -19.45 -30.80 2.03
CA PHE A 102 -19.82 -29.48 1.49
C PHE A 102 -21.07 -29.56 0.64
N ASN A 103 -21.24 -30.66 -0.13
CA ASN A 103 -22.47 -30.87 -0.89
C ASN A 103 -23.68 -31.20 -0.02
N VAL A 104 -23.50 -31.99 1.06
CA VAL A 104 -24.61 -32.24 2.03
C VAL A 104 -25.04 -30.92 2.67
N ILE A 105 -24.09 -30.05 3.05
CA ILE A 105 -24.38 -28.72 3.61
C ILE A 105 -25.12 -27.86 2.57
N LEU A 106 -24.65 -27.85 1.32
CA LEU A 106 -25.24 -27.06 0.25
C LEU A 106 -26.68 -27.53 -0.03
N ASP A 107 -26.91 -28.83 -0.15
CA ASP A 107 -28.22 -29.39 -0.49
C ASP A 107 -29.23 -29.29 0.66
N LYS A 108 -28.83 -29.60 1.88
CA LYS A 108 -29.75 -29.63 3.03
C LYS A 108 -29.86 -28.25 3.71
N GLY A 109 -28.87 -27.40 3.57
CA GLY A 109 -28.79 -26.13 4.32
C GLY A 109 -28.48 -26.31 5.80
N ILE A 110 -28.08 -27.52 6.24
CA ILE A 110 -27.77 -27.81 7.66
C ILE A 110 -26.33 -27.35 7.94
N ILE A 111 -26.19 -26.42 8.87
CA ILE A 111 -24.87 -25.85 9.26
C ILE A 111 -24.41 -26.51 10.56
N PRO A 112 -23.17 -27.03 10.62
CA PRO A 112 -22.60 -27.55 11.86
C PRO A 112 -22.58 -26.48 12.96
N GLU A 113 -22.96 -26.81 14.19
CA GLU A 113 -23.05 -25.85 15.30
C GLU A 113 -21.73 -25.12 15.55
N SER A 114 -20.60 -25.83 15.49
CA SER A 114 -19.26 -25.21 15.62
C SER A 114 -18.95 -24.15 14.58
N TRP A 115 -19.69 -24.08 13.46
CA TRP A 115 -19.52 -23.05 12.43
C TRP A 115 -20.33 -21.78 12.71
N THR A 116 -21.35 -21.88 13.58
CA THR A 116 -22.11 -20.71 14.03
C THR A 116 -21.44 -20.01 15.23
N GLU A 117 -20.52 -20.69 15.92
CA GLU A 117 -19.75 -20.14 17.01
C GLU A 117 -18.57 -19.28 16.52
N GLY A 118 -18.38 -18.13 17.16
CA GLY A 118 -17.27 -17.21 16.86
C GLY A 118 -16.51 -16.78 18.12
N ILE A 119 -15.20 -16.72 18.04
CA ILE A 119 -14.34 -16.15 19.09
C ILE A 119 -13.89 -14.77 18.63
N MET A 120 -14.45 -13.71 19.22
CA MET A 120 -14.12 -12.34 18.87
C MET A 120 -12.89 -11.85 19.66
N ILE A 121 -11.89 -11.38 18.93
CA ILE A 121 -10.66 -10.79 19.47
C ILE A 121 -10.75 -9.27 19.32
N PRO A 122 -10.79 -8.49 20.43
CA PRO A 122 -10.78 -7.03 20.39
C PRO A 122 -9.38 -6.52 20.00
N ILE A 123 -9.26 -5.88 18.83
CA ILE A 123 -8.00 -5.29 18.36
C ILE A 123 -8.08 -3.77 18.47
N TYR A 124 -7.17 -3.16 19.23
CA TYR A 124 -7.10 -1.71 19.40
C TYR A 124 -6.81 -1.02 18.06
N LYS A 125 -7.66 -0.03 17.69
CA LYS A 125 -7.57 0.74 16.42
C LYS A 125 -6.37 1.69 16.37
N ASN A 126 -5.51 1.74 17.41
CA ASN A 126 -4.42 2.71 17.58
C ASN A 126 -4.91 4.18 17.55
N LYS A 127 -6.16 4.42 17.92
CA LYS A 127 -6.84 5.72 17.97
C LYS A 127 -7.83 5.73 19.14
N GLY A 128 -7.98 6.88 19.82
CA GLY A 128 -8.86 6.99 20.96
C GLY A 128 -8.26 6.47 22.27
N SER A 129 -9.04 6.42 23.33
CA SER A 129 -8.63 5.90 24.63
C SER A 129 -8.56 4.37 24.61
N LYS A 130 -7.55 3.78 25.24
CA LYS A 130 -7.49 2.33 25.46
C LYS A 130 -8.53 1.82 26.46
N LEU A 131 -9.14 2.72 27.23
CA LEU A 131 -10.22 2.44 28.16
C LEU A 131 -11.61 2.48 27.52
N ASP A 132 -11.70 3.00 26.30
CA ASP A 132 -12.95 3.10 25.53
C ASP A 132 -13.10 1.86 24.62
N PRO A 133 -14.14 1.01 24.82
CA PRO A 133 -14.36 -0.18 24.00
C PRO A 133 -14.64 0.18 22.54
N ALA A 134 -15.17 1.37 22.23
CA ALA A 134 -15.37 1.85 20.85
C ALA A 134 -14.04 2.05 20.09
N SER A 135 -12.91 2.17 20.82
CA SER A 135 -11.57 2.23 20.26
C SER A 135 -11.03 0.86 19.81
N TYR A 136 -11.81 -0.21 19.97
CA TYR A 136 -11.46 -1.56 19.53
C TYR A 136 -12.30 -2.01 18.34
N ARG A 137 -11.72 -2.92 17.53
CA ARG A 137 -12.40 -3.62 16.43
C ARG A 137 -12.51 -5.09 16.81
N GLY A 138 -13.71 -5.65 16.74
CA GLY A 138 -13.92 -7.08 16.99
C GLY A 138 -13.59 -7.90 15.72
N ILE A 139 -12.54 -8.71 15.79
CA ILE A 139 -12.23 -9.66 14.71
C ILE A 139 -12.62 -11.05 15.14
N THR A 140 -13.56 -11.66 14.42
CA THR A 140 -14.08 -12.98 14.77
C THR A 140 -13.23 -14.10 14.17
N LEU A 141 -12.76 -15.00 15.02
CA LEU A 141 -12.14 -16.26 14.62
C LEU A 141 -13.24 -17.30 14.43
N ASN A 142 -13.43 -17.74 13.19
CA ASN A 142 -14.37 -18.80 12.84
C ASN A 142 -13.60 -20.09 12.52
N SER A 143 -14.27 -21.22 12.49
CA SER A 143 -13.75 -22.50 12.03
C SER A 143 -12.99 -22.37 10.70
N CYS A 144 -11.80 -22.94 10.60
CA CYS A 144 -11.03 -22.93 9.35
C CYS A 144 -11.72 -23.76 8.27
N LEU A 145 -12.45 -24.82 8.63
CA LEU A 145 -13.20 -25.64 7.68
C LEU A 145 -14.43 -24.87 7.16
N SER A 146 -15.15 -24.16 8.05
CA SER A 146 -16.22 -23.21 7.66
C SER A 146 -15.69 -22.16 6.69
N LYS A 147 -14.52 -21.56 6.96
CA LYS A 147 -13.89 -20.58 6.07
C LYS A 147 -13.51 -21.19 4.71
N THR A 148 -13.14 -22.44 4.66
CA THR A 148 -12.84 -23.13 3.40
C THR A 148 -14.12 -23.27 2.56
N PHE A 149 -15.22 -23.71 3.19
CA PHE A 149 -16.52 -23.79 2.56
C PHE A 149 -17.01 -22.43 2.07
N THR A 150 -17.00 -21.41 2.94
CA THR A 150 -17.45 -20.06 2.58
C THR A 150 -16.57 -19.38 1.55
N ALA A 151 -15.28 -19.76 1.43
CA ALA A 151 -14.44 -19.33 0.34
C ALA A 151 -14.84 -19.90 -1.02
N VAL A 152 -15.33 -21.17 -1.06
CA VAL A 152 -15.91 -21.75 -2.28
C VAL A 152 -17.17 -20.98 -2.68
N LEU A 153 -18.09 -20.76 -1.73
CA LEU A 153 -19.33 -20.00 -1.99
C LEU A 153 -19.01 -18.56 -2.43
N ASN A 154 -18.06 -17.90 -1.79
CA ASN A 154 -17.64 -16.54 -2.16
C ASN A 154 -17.05 -16.48 -3.57
N ASN A 155 -16.30 -17.50 -4.01
CA ASN A 155 -15.81 -17.58 -5.38
C ASN A 155 -16.96 -17.68 -6.38
N ARG A 156 -18.00 -18.48 -6.09
CA ARG A 156 -19.21 -18.60 -6.92
C ARG A 156 -20.00 -17.30 -6.97
N LEU A 157 -20.20 -16.64 -5.82
CA LEU A 157 -20.87 -15.34 -5.73
C LEU A 157 -20.14 -14.27 -6.55
N ASN A 158 -18.81 -14.19 -6.45
CA ASN A 158 -18.03 -13.25 -7.24
C ASN A 158 -18.08 -13.58 -8.75
N LYS A 159 -18.01 -14.88 -9.12
CA LYS A 159 -18.13 -15.29 -10.52
C LYS A 159 -19.48 -14.88 -11.09
N PHE A 160 -20.56 -15.21 -10.40
CA PHE A 160 -21.91 -14.80 -10.77
C PHE A 160 -22.02 -13.27 -10.90
N ALA A 161 -21.56 -12.52 -9.90
CA ALA A 161 -21.63 -11.07 -9.91
C ALA A 161 -20.82 -10.42 -11.05
N ASP A 162 -19.70 -11.02 -11.45
CA ASP A 162 -18.90 -10.55 -12.59
C ASP A 162 -19.57 -10.89 -13.93
N GLU A 163 -20.23 -12.06 -14.07
CA GLU A 163 -20.91 -12.50 -15.31
C GLU A 163 -22.18 -11.69 -15.59
N VAL A 164 -22.94 -11.35 -14.55
CA VAL A 164 -24.20 -10.55 -14.71
C VAL A 164 -23.97 -9.06 -14.44
N GLU A 165 -22.73 -8.62 -14.32
CA GLU A 165 -22.36 -7.23 -13.98
C GLU A 165 -23.15 -6.66 -12.77
N LEU A 166 -23.40 -7.51 -11.76
CA LEU A 166 -24.27 -7.21 -10.63
C LEU A 166 -23.81 -6.01 -9.81
N ILE A 167 -22.51 -5.92 -9.52
CA ILE A 167 -21.98 -4.86 -8.64
C ILE A 167 -21.72 -3.59 -9.44
N SER A 168 -22.34 -2.49 -9.00
CA SER A 168 -22.18 -1.16 -9.61
C SER A 168 -20.70 -0.78 -9.85
N GLY A 169 -20.43 -0.10 -10.96
CA GLY A 169 -19.11 0.45 -11.28
C GLY A 169 -18.58 1.45 -10.25
N ALA A 170 -19.46 2.06 -9.45
CA ALA A 170 -19.10 2.95 -8.35
C ALA A 170 -18.42 2.22 -7.19
N GLN A 171 -18.74 0.92 -6.95
CA GLN A 171 -18.16 0.11 -5.88
C GLN A 171 -16.90 -0.63 -6.36
N ALA A 172 -15.75 -0.23 -5.81
CA ALA A 172 -14.48 -0.88 -6.07
C ALA A 172 -13.96 -1.75 -4.90
N GLY A 173 -14.59 -1.61 -3.72
CA GLY A 173 -14.19 -2.37 -2.53
C GLY A 173 -14.40 -3.87 -2.69
N PHE A 174 -13.43 -4.68 -2.26
CA PHE A 174 -13.46 -6.15 -2.23
C PHE A 174 -13.62 -6.87 -3.58
N ARG A 175 -13.61 -6.15 -4.69
CA ARG A 175 -13.71 -6.72 -6.04
C ARG A 175 -12.36 -7.14 -6.60
N SER A 176 -12.32 -8.29 -7.27
CA SER A 176 -11.12 -8.78 -7.95
C SER A 176 -10.67 -7.79 -9.04
N GLY A 177 -9.38 -7.54 -9.12
CA GLY A 177 -8.81 -6.62 -10.10
C GLY A 177 -8.98 -5.12 -9.78
N PHE A 178 -9.74 -4.73 -8.76
CA PHE A 178 -9.83 -3.37 -8.24
C PHE A 178 -8.85 -3.14 -7.09
N SER A 179 -8.56 -1.88 -6.79
CA SER A 179 -7.68 -1.48 -5.68
C SER A 179 -8.04 -0.08 -5.19
N THR A 180 -7.58 0.29 -3.99
CA THR A 180 -7.71 1.66 -3.47
C THR A 180 -7.16 2.71 -4.44
N VAL A 181 -6.13 2.36 -5.22
CA VAL A 181 -5.51 3.25 -6.20
C VAL A 181 -6.49 3.64 -7.31
N ASP A 182 -7.38 2.73 -7.72
CA ASP A 182 -8.40 3.01 -8.76
C ASP A 182 -9.31 4.17 -8.30
N ASN A 183 -9.87 4.10 -7.08
CA ASN A 183 -10.75 5.16 -6.56
C ASN A 183 -10.01 6.46 -6.24
N ILE A 184 -8.76 6.37 -5.72
CA ILE A 184 -7.90 7.54 -5.52
C ILE A 184 -7.63 8.24 -6.86
N PHE A 185 -7.41 7.46 -7.94
CA PHE A 185 -7.23 8.00 -9.29
C PHE A 185 -8.50 8.64 -9.85
N VAL A 186 -9.66 8.00 -9.66
CA VAL A 186 -10.97 8.54 -10.07
C VAL A 186 -11.19 9.91 -9.42
N LEU A 187 -11.06 10.01 -8.10
CA LEU A 187 -11.24 11.28 -7.39
C LEU A 187 -10.24 12.34 -7.85
N HIS A 188 -8.95 11.95 -8.02
CA HIS A 188 -7.93 12.86 -8.56
C HIS A 188 -8.30 13.36 -9.97
N SER A 189 -8.75 12.46 -10.83
CA SER A 189 -9.12 12.77 -12.20
C SER A 189 -10.31 13.76 -12.27
N LEU A 190 -11.34 13.53 -11.45
CA LEU A 190 -12.48 14.44 -11.33
C LEU A 190 -12.02 15.83 -10.87
N ILE A 191 -11.23 15.91 -9.79
CA ILE A 191 -10.69 17.19 -9.29
C ILE A 191 -9.92 17.92 -10.40
N ALA A 192 -9.03 17.20 -11.11
CA ALA A 192 -8.21 17.78 -12.17
C ALA A 192 -9.06 18.31 -13.35
N MET A 193 -10.11 17.57 -13.73
CA MET A 193 -11.03 17.97 -14.79
C MET A 193 -11.87 19.20 -14.39
N TYR A 194 -12.45 19.22 -13.17
CA TYR A 194 -13.19 20.39 -12.68
C TYR A 194 -12.30 21.65 -12.62
N PHE A 195 -11.04 21.47 -12.20
CA PHE A 195 -10.08 22.58 -12.22
C PHE A 195 -9.76 23.06 -13.64
N SER A 196 -9.72 22.17 -14.63
CA SER A 196 -9.51 22.55 -16.03
C SER A 196 -10.71 23.32 -16.60
N PHE A 197 -11.92 23.00 -16.16
CA PHE A 197 -13.15 23.70 -16.51
C PHE A 197 -13.35 25.03 -15.73
N GLY A 198 -12.45 25.37 -14.80
CA GLY A 198 -12.57 26.55 -13.94
C GLY A 198 -13.68 26.44 -12.88
N LYS A 199 -14.17 25.21 -12.63
CA LYS A 199 -15.28 24.93 -11.73
C LYS A 199 -14.80 24.31 -10.41
N LYS A 200 -15.73 24.22 -9.45
CA LYS A 200 -15.55 23.58 -8.15
C LYS A 200 -16.15 22.18 -8.18
N LEU A 201 -15.63 21.29 -7.33
CA LEU A 201 -16.21 19.99 -7.07
C LEU A 201 -16.51 19.89 -5.56
N TYR A 202 -17.74 19.62 -5.22
CA TYR A 202 -18.20 19.45 -3.84
C TYR A 202 -18.21 17.98 -3.49
N CYS A 203 -17.57 17.61 -2.38
CA CYS A 203 -17.47 16.21 -1.96
C CYS A 203 -17.83 16.07 -0.48
N SER A 204 -18.77 15.19 -0.18
CA SER A 204 -19.03 14.70 1.18
C SER A 204 -18.38 13.34 1.38
N PHE A 205 -17.43 13.26 2.29
CA PHE A 205 -16.78 12.01 2.71
C PHE A 205 -17.54 11.44 3.90
N VAL A 206 -18.24 10.34 3.67
CA VAL A 206 -19.10 9.70 4.67
C VAL A 206 -18.40 8.55 5.37
N ASP A 207 -18.50 8.48 6.69
CA ASP A 207 -18.02 7.39 7.54
C ASP A 207 -19.22 6.74 8.25
N PHE A 208 -19.38 5.43 8.13
CA PHE A 208 -20.42 4.70 8.84
C PHE A 208 -19.96 4.32 10.26
N LYS A 209 -20.90 4.21 11.18
CA LYS A 209 -20.64 3.64 12.52
C LYS A 209 -20.68 2.12 12.43
N SER A 210 -19.54 1.47 12.66
CA SER A 210 -19.46 -0.01 12.74
C SER A 210 -20.14 -0.74 11.58
N ALA A 211 -19.92 -0.28 10.35
CA ALA A 211 -20.65 -0.67 9.14
C ALA A 211 -20.91 -2.19 9.01
N PHE A 212 -19.91 -3.02 9.26
CA PHE A 212 -20.04 -4.48 9.19
C PHE A 212 -20.84 -5.07 10.37
N ASP A 213 -20.70 -4.48 11.55
CA ASP A 213 -21.29 -5.02 12.78
C ASP A 213 -22.77 -4.69 12.91
N THR A 214 -23.28 -3.71 12.12
CA THR A 214 -24.65 -3.19 12.20
C THR A 214 -25.50 -3.42 10.94
N VAL A 215 -25.04 -4.23 9.99
CA VAL A 215 -25.85 -4.58 8.79
C VAL A 215 -27.17 -5.19 9.21
N TRP A 216 -28.30 -4.63 8.75
CA TRP A 216 -29.61 -5.17 8.96
C TRP A 216 -29.83 -6.42 8.12
N ARG A 217 -29.85 -7.60 8.76
CA ARG A 217 -29.85 -8.89 8.06
C ARG A 217 -31.09 -9.12 7.21
N LEU A 218 -32.30 -8.73 7.70
CA LEU A 218 -33.52 -8.89 6.90
C LEU A 218 -33.44 -8.08 5.59
N GLY A 219 -32.95 -6.84 5.65
CA GLY A 219 -32.69 -6.05 4.45
C GLY A 219 -31.64 -6.66 3.53
N LEU A 220 -30.59 -7.29 4.10
CA LEU A 220 -29.59 -8.01 3.33
C LEU A 220 -30.20 -9.19 2.57
N TRP A 221 -31.07 -9.96 3.23
CA TRP A 221 -31.77 -11.09 2.58
C TRP A 221 -32.65 -10.65 1.42
N GLN A 222 -33.40 -9.56 1.59
CA GLN A 222 -34.18 -8.97 0.48
C GLN A 222 -33.30 -8.57 -0.70
N LYS A 223 -32.14 -7.92 -0.43
CA LYS A 223 -31.21 -7.50 -1.48
C LYS A 223 -30.58 -8.69 -2.21
N LEU A 224 -30.27 -9.77 -1.49
CA LEU A 224 -29.80 -11.02 -2.11
C LEU A 224 -30.84 -11.58 -3.08
N GLN A 225 -32.11 -11.70 -2.65
CA GLN A 225 -33.21 -12.22 -3.47
C GLN A 225 -33.47 -11.32 -4.69
N LYS A 226 -33.54 -9.99 -4.49
CA LYS A 226 -33.68 -9.01 -5.60
C LYS A 226 -32.53 -9.08 -6.60
N SER A 227 -31.36 -9.53 -6.16
CA SER A 227 -30.16 -9.71 -7.01
C SER A 227 -30.08 -11.10 -7.62
N ASN A 228 -31.16 -11.88 -7.61
CA ASN A 228 -31.25 -13.27 -8.10
C ASN A 228 -30.26 -14.22 -7.42
N ILE A 229 -29.80 -13.93 -6.21
CA ILE A 229 -29.02 -14.86 -5.39
C ILE A 229 -30.03 -15.68 -4.56
N GLN A 230 -30.42 -16.84 -5.07
CA GLN A 230 -31.55 -17.64 -4.61
C GLN A 230 -31.18 -19.11 -4.57
N GLY A 231 -32.12 -19.98 -4.14
CA GLY A 231 -31.94 -21.43 -4.10
C GLY A 231 -31.04 -21.92 -2.97
N LYS A 232 -30.26 -22.97 -3.22
CA LYS A 232 -29.44 -23.66 -2.22
C LYS A 232 -28.41 -22.71 -1.57
N ILE A 233 -27.75 -21.88 -2.38
CA ILE A 233 -26.74 -20.93 -1.86
C ILE A 233 -27.36 -19.89 -0.91
N PHE A 234 -28.52 -19.35 -1.26
CA PHE A 234 -29.24 -18.41 -0.40
C PHE A 234 -29.65 -19.08 0.93
N LYS A 235 -30.22 -20.28 0.88
CA LYS A 235 -30.61 -21.07 2.06
C LYS A 235 -29.43 -21.32 2.99
N VAL A 236 -28.28 -21.67 2.43
CA VAL A 236 -27.05 -21.88 3.21
C VAL A 236 -26.57 -20.56 3.85
N ILE A 237 -26.49 -19.48 3.07
CA ILE A 237 -26.08 -18.17 3.60
C ILE A 237 -27.03 -17.75 4.73
N TYR A 238 -28.33 -17.82 4.51
CA TYR A 238 -29.34 -17.49 5.52
C TYR A 238 -29.13 -18.30 6.81
N ASN A 239 -29.03 -19.65 6.70
CA ASN A 239 -28.87 -20.53 7.85
C ASN A 239 -27.52 -20.34 8.59
N MET A 240 -26.45 -19.94 7.91
CA MET A 240 -25.17 -19.62 8.56
C MET A 240 -25.25 -18.38 9.46
N TYR A 241 -26.24 -17.53 9.25
CA TYR A 241 -26.48 -16.33 10.08
C TYR A 241 -27.59 -16.52 11.12
N GLN A 242 -28.24 -17.70 11.16
CA GLN A 242 -29.13 -18.08 12.24
C GLN A 242 -28.31 -18.56 13.45
N ASN A 243 -28.79 -18.26 14.65
CA ASN A 243 -28.22 -18.75 15.92
C ASN A 243 -26.70 -18.53 16.09
N ILE A 244 -26.19 -17.40 15.59
CA ILE A 244 -24.77 -17.06 15.76
C ILE A 244 -24.51 -16.77 17.23
N LYS A 245 -23.55 -17.50 17.81
CA LYS A 245 -23.06 -17.31 19.19
C LYS A 245 -21.64 -16.74 19.12
N THR A 246 -21.37 -15.70 19.88
CA THR A 246 -20.06 -15.06 19.92
C THR A 246 -19.59 -14.91 21.35
N CYS A 247 -18.32 -15.23 21.65
CA CYS A 247 -17.67 -14.91 22.92
C CYS A 247 -16.49 -13.95 22.69
N ILE A 248 -16.15 -13.16 23.69
CA ILE A 248 -14.99 -12.25 23.65
C ILE A 248 -13.79 -12.96 24.27
N ARG A 249 -12.63 -12.93 23.60
CA ARG A 249 -11.38 -13.46 24.14
C ARG A 249 -10.34 -12.35 24.27
N LYS A 250 -9.81 -12.21 25.49
CA LYS A 250 -8.74 -11.27 25.83
C LYS A 250 -7.60 -12.02 26.52
N GLY A 251 -6.49 -12.24 25.79
CA GLY A 251 -5.43 -13.11 26.27
C GLY A 251 -5.90 -14.56 26.34
N GLU A 252 -5.87 -15.16 27.55
CA GLU A 252 -6.35 -16.52 27.83
C GLU A 252 -7.79 -16.56 28.34
N GLU A 253 -8.34 -15.42 28.73
CA GLU A 253 -9.71 -15.31 29.27
C GLU A 253 -10.73 -15.25 28.14
N CYS A 254 -11.85 -15.97 28.31
CA CYS A 254 -13.03 -15.92 27.43
C CYS A 254 -14.27 -15.55 28.23
N SER A 255 -15.13 -14.70 27.66
CA SER A 255 -16.45 -14.41 28.19
C SER A 255 -17.42 -15.58 27.96
N VAL A 256 -18.61 -15.48 28.53
CA VAL A 256 -19.75 -16.31 28.09
C VAL A 256 -20.16 -15.95 26.66
N PHE A 257 -20.86 -16.88 25.99
CA PHE A 257 -21.40 -16.62 24.66
C PHE A 257 -22.62 -15.71 24.74
N PHE A 258 -22.76 -14.83 23.73
CA PHE A 258 -23.98 -14.05 23.47
C PHE A 258 -24.44 -14.28 22.03
N ASN A 259 -25.74 -14.10 21.76
CA ASN A 259 -26.29 -14.18 20.41
C ASN A 259 -25.95 -12.89 19.63
N SER A 260 -25.59 -13.06 18.35
CA SER A 260 -25.39 -11.96 17.42
C SER A 260 -26.53 -11.94 16.40
N GLU A 261 -27.39 -10.92 16.47
CA GLU A 261 -28.64 -10.82 15.71
C GLU A 261 -28.51 -9.92 14.49
N VAL A 262 -27.54 -9.00 14.49
CA VAL A 262 -27.26 -8.07 13.39
C VAL A 262 -25.82 -8.19 12.89
N GLY A 263 -25.54 -7.56 11.78
CA GLY A 263 -24.19 -7.48 11.22
C GLY A 263 -23.75 -8.70 10.42
N VAL A 264 -22.64 -8.53 9.72
CA VAL A 264 -21.91 -9.59 9.02
C VAL A 264 -20.57 -9.83 9.71
N LYS A 265 -20.15 -11.10 9.85
CA LYS A 265 -18.98 -11.47 10.67
C LYS A 265 -17.69 -10.84 10.13
N GLN A 266 -17.02 -9.97 10.89
CA GLN A 266 -15.69 -9.45 10.54
C GLN A 266 -14.64 -10.57 10.63
N GLY A 267 -14.13 -11.01 9.47
CA GLY A 267 -13.18 -12.12 9.37
C GLY A 267 -13.71 -13.35 8.60
N GLU A 268 -14.93 -13.31 8.13
CA GLU A 268 -15.54 -14.26 7.20
C GLU A 268 -15.20 -13.89 5.74
N ASN A 269 -15.12 -14.88 4.85
CA ASN A 269 -14.76 -14.63 3.44
C ASN A 269 -15.88 -13.97 2.64
N MET A 270 -17.16 -14.29 2.93
CA MET A 270 -18.31 -13.73 2.22
C MET A 270 -18.73 -12.33 2.71
N SER A 271 -18.41 -11.95 3.96
CA SER A 271 -18.89 -10.70 4.55
C SER A 271 -18.55 -9.44 3.72
N PRO A 272 -17.37 -9.36 3.08
CA PRO A 272 -17.06 -8.23 2.19
C PRO A 272 -17.99 -8.16 0.98
N PHE A 273 -18.32 -9.29 0.35
CA PHE A 273 -19.25 -9.35 -0.78
C PHE A 273 -20.65 -8.96 -0.33
N LEU A 274 -21.13 -9.54 0.77
CA LEU A 274 -22.47 -9.26 1.31
C LEU A 274 -22.63 -7.79 1.66
N PHE A 275 -21.61 -7.15 2.22
CA PHE A 275 -21.62 -5.72 2.50
C PHE A 275 -21.63 -4.87 1.22
N SER A 276 -20.82 -5.24 0.22
CA SER A 276 -20.82 -4.54 -1.08
C SER A 276 -22.19 -4.63 -1.77
N LEU A 277 -22.85 -5.80 -1.70
CA LEU A 277 -24.18 -5.98 -2.21
C LEU A 277 -25.22 -5.19 -1.43
N PHE A 278 -25.04 -5.07 -0.11
CA PHE A 278 -25.96 -4.30 0.75
C PHE A 278 -26.02 -2.81 0.38
N LEU A 279 -24.93 -2.24 -0.14
CA LEU A 279 -24.86 -0.84 -0.62
C LEU A 279 -25.05 -0.71 -2.14
N ASN A 280 -25.29 -1.80 -2.86
CA ASN A 280 -25.20 -1.81 -4.31
C ASN A 280 -26.30 -0.99 -5.01
N ASP A 281 -27.48 -0.87 -4.42
CA ASP A 281 -28.62 -0.13 -4.93
C ASP A 281 -28.62 1.36 -4.59
N LEU A 282 -27.59 1.87 -3.89
CA LEU A 282 -27.49 3.29 -3.52
C LEU A 282 -27.45 4.21 -4.76
N GLU A 283 -26.76 3.78 -5.82
CA GLU A 283 -26.71 4.53 -7.08
C GLU A 283 -28.10 4.58 -7.75
N THR A 284 -28.79 3.46 -7.79
CA THR A 284 -30.16 3.37 -8.31
C THR A 284 -31.12 4.22 -7.48
N PHE A 285 -31.00 4.20 -6.15
CA PHE A 285 -31.79 5.04 -5.26
C PHE A 285 -31.60 6.54 -5.54
N PHE A 286 -30.36 6.98 -5.81
CA PHE A 286 -30.10 8.37 -6.19
C PHE A 286 -30.76 8.73 -7.54
N LEU A 287 -30.73 7.82 -8.51
CA LEU A 287 -31.40 8.01 -9.80
C LEU A 287 -32.93 8.13 -9.65
N GLU A 288 -33.55 7.26 -8.85
CA GLU A 288 -35.00 7.25 -8.60
C GLU A 288 -35.46 8.53 -7.85
N ASN A 289 -34.63 9.08 -6.99
CA ASN A 289 -34.88 10.33 -6.27
C ASN A 289 -34.45 11.59 -7.04
N ASN A 290 -34.14 11.47 -8.33
CA ASN A 290 -33.76 12.58 -9.21
C ASN A 290 -32.56 13.40 -8.69
N ILE A 291 -31.63 12.78 -7.98
CA ILE A 291 -30.41 13.44 -7.53
C ILE A 291 -29.56 13.79 -8.76
N SER A 292 -29.08 15.03 -8.80
CA SER A 292 -28.23 15.51 -9.90
C SER A 292 -26.86 14.82 -9.87
N ASP A 293 -26.48 14.21 -10.99
CA ASP A 293 -25.13 13.64 -11.19
C ASP A 293 -24.09 14.75 -11.50
N LEU A 294 -22.87 14.35 -11.80
CA LEU A 294 -21.84 15.24 -12.31
C LEU A 294 -22.10 15.51 -13.81
N GLU A 295 -23.14 16.30 -14.13
CA GLU A 295 -23.66 16.52 -15.49
C GLU A 295 -22.57 16.92 -16.49
N GLN A 296 -21.61 17.76 -16.07
CA GLN A 296 -20.51 18.17 -16.94
C GLN A 296 -19.61 17.02 -17.34
N ILE A 297 -19.31 16.12 -16.40
CA ILE A 297 -18.49 14.93 -16.69
C ILE A 297 -19.31 13.97 -17.54
N SER A 298 -20.59 13.76 -17.22
CA SER A 298 -21.51 12.89 -17.96
C SER A 298 -21.63 13.34 -19.41
N LYS A 299 -21.89 14.61 -19.65
CA LYS A 299 -21.94 15.22 -20.99
C LYS A 299 -20.59 15.09 -21.71
N LYS A 300 -19.47 15.42 -21.05
CA LYS A 300 -18.15 15.29 -21.66
C LYS A 300 -17.78 13.84 -21.96
N CYS A 301 -18.16 12.88 -21.14
CA CYS A 301 -18.00 11.46 -21.44
C CYS A 301 -18.73 11.09 -22.74
N GLN A 302 -20.00 11.47 -22.87
CA GLN A 302 -20.79 11.18 -24.05
C GLN A 302 -20.23 11.86 -25.31
N ASP A 303 -19.98 13.17 -25.23
CA ASP A 303 -19.52 13.99 -26.38
C ASP A 303 -18.10 13.60 -26.85
N THR A 304 -17.22 13.21 -25.91
CA THR A 304 -15.79 13.03 -26.21
C THR A 304 -15.40 11.56 -26.46
N ILE A 305 -16.00 10.63 -25.71
CA ILE A 305 -15.64 9.20 -25.77
C ILE A 305 -16.84 8.30 -26.08
N GLY A 306 -18.03 8.84 -26.33
CA GLY A 306 -19.24 8.08 -26.64
C GLY A 306 -19.71 7.18 -25.49
N CYS A 307 -19.37 7.50 -24.24
CA CYS A 307 -19.71 6.70 -23.07
C CYS A 307 -20.78 7.41 -22.24
N TYR A 308 -21.94 6.75 -22.07
CA TYR A 308 -22.96 7.23 -21.15
C TYR A 308 -22.58 6.83 -19.72
N LEU A 309 -22.34 7.81 -18.86
CA LEU A 309 -21.88 7.60 -17.49
C LEU A 309 -22.52 8.65 -16.57
N LYS A 310 -23.17 8.20 -15.52
CA LYS A 310 -23.62 9.05 -14.41
C LYS A 310 -22.72 8.79 -13.20
N ILE A 311 -22.28 9.84 -12.53
CA ILE A 311 -21.42 9.74 -11.34
C ILE A 311 -22.05 10.56 -10.22
N PHE A 312 -22.51 9.89 -9.19
CA PHE A 312 -23.03 10.47 -7.96
C PHE A 312 -22.12 10.22 -6.78
N ILE A 313 -21.52 9.01 -6.78
CA ILE A 313 -20.80 8.45 -5.64
C ILE A 313 -19.57 7.69 -6.10
N ILE A 314 -18.61 7.57 -5.19
CA ILE A 314 -17.48 6.64 -5.29
C ILE A 314 -17.47 5.79 -4.02
N LEU A 315 -17.54 4.47 -4.16
CA LEU A 315 -17.60 3.53 -3.06
C LEU A 315 -16.35 2.66 -2.98
N TYR A 316 -15.81 2.51 -1.79
CA TYR A 316 -14.78 1.52 -1.49
C TYR A 316 -15.11 0.85 -0.16
N ALA A 317 -15.85 -0.24 -0.20
CA ALA A 317 -16.48 -0.84 0.97
C ALA A 317 -17.41 0.17 1.68
N ASP A 318 -17.08 0.53 2.92
CA ASP A 318 -17.77 1.52 3.75
C ASP A 318 -17.31 2.98 3.50
N ASP A 319 -16.14 3.19 2.88
CA ASP A 319 -15.65 4.52 2.52
C ASP A 319 -16.47 5.07 1.32
N THR A 320 -17.40 5.99 1.59
CA THR A 320 -18.33 6.59 0.61
C THR A 320 -17.99 8.04 0.36
N VAL A 321 -17.95 8.45 -0.91
CA VAL A 321 -17.79 9.86 -1.33
C VAL A 321 -18.98 10.25 -2.19
N ILE A 322 -19.80 11.20 -1.72
CA ILE A 322 -20.90 11.80 -2.48
C ILE A 322 -20.35 13.02 -3.20
N LEU A 323 -20.68 13.15 -4.47
CA LEU A 323 -20.13 14.14 -5.40
C LEU A 323 -21.22 15.05 -5.94
N SER A 324 -20.95 16.37 -6.03
CA SER A 324 -21.89 17.33 -6.62
C SER A 324 -21.17 18.53 -7.22
N GLU A 325 -21.87 19.26 -8.10
CA GLU A 325 -21.35 20.45 -8.78
C GLU A 325 -21.68 21.77 -8.02
N SER A 326 -22.67 21.75 -7.12
CA SER A 326 -23.09 22.91 -6.32
C SER A 326 -23.26 22.55 -4.85
N ALA A 327 -23.40 23.55 -3.99
CA ALA A 327 -23.67 23.33 -2.57
C ALA A 327 -25.10 22.83 -2.33
N GLU A 328 -26.03 23.31 -3.09
CA GLU A 328 -27.45 22.96 -3.05
C GLU A 328 -27.62 21.49 -3.42
N SER A 329 -27.11 21.08 -4.59
CA SER A 329 -27.17 19.69 -5.05
C SER A 329 -26.43 18.74 -4.10
N LEU A 330 -25.35 19.19 -3.44
CA LEU A 330 -24.69 18.36 -2.42
C LEU A 330 -25.60 18.16 -1.20
N GLN A 331 -26.31 19.19 -0.75
CA GLN A 331 -27.23 19.04 0.38
C GLN A 331 -28.42 18.12 0.02
N GLU A 332 -28.97 18.24 -1.18
CA GLU A 332 -30.02 17.32 -1.69
C GLU A 332 -29.53 15.87 -1.69
N ALA A 333 -28.33 15.61 -2.22
CA ALA A 333 -27.73 14.30 -2.23
C ALA A 333 -27.44 13.75 -0.81
N ILE A 334 -27.03 14.60 0.14
CA ILE A 334 -26.87 14.22 1.55
C ILE A 334 -28.23 13.87 2.18
N SER A 335 -29.28 14.60 1.87
CA SER A 335 -30.63 14.33 2.39
C SER A 335 -31.21 13.02 1.86
N ALA A 336 -31.05 12.74 0.55
CA ALA A 336 -31.42 11.47 -0.04
C ALA A 336 -30.58 10.29 0.54
N PHE A 337 -29.30 10.54 0.79
CA PHE A 337 -28.44 9.53 1.46
C PHE A 337 -28.88 9.26 2.91
N GLU A 338 -29.32 10.28 3.64
CA GLU A 338 -29.91 10.14 4.99
C GLU A 338 -31.17 9.28 4.94
N GLU A 339 -32.06 9.51 3.97
CA GLU A 339 -33.26 8.71 3.76
C GLU A 339 -32.92 7.23 3.45
N TYR A 340 -31.96 7.01 2.53
CA TYR A 340 -31.44 5.66 2.24
C TYR A 340 -30.91 4.97 3.51
N CYS A 341 -30.14 5.69 4.33
CA CYS A 341 -29.60 5.13 5.58
C CYS A 341 -30.73 4.78 6.57
N ASN A 342 -31.81 5.59 6.64
CA ASN A 342 -32.95 5.30 7.49
C ASN A 342 -33.70 4.06 7.03
N ILE A 343 -33.94 3.90 5.71
CA ILE A 343 -34.60 2.73 5.13
C ILE A 343 -33.82 1.45 5.44
N TRP A 344 -32.50 1.47 5.23
CA TRP A 344 -31.64 0.31 5.41
C TRP A 344 -31.00 0.18 6.81
N LYS A 345 -31.45 0.98 7.78
CA LYS A 345 -30.98 1.00 9.18
C LYS A 345 -29.46 1.17 9.31
N LEU A 346 -28.84 1.93 8.40
CA LEU A 346 -27.45 2.29 8.44
C LEU A 346 -27.25 3.56 9.31
N THR A 347 -26.19 3.59 10.10
CA THR A 347 -25.87 4.75 10.93
C THR A 347 -24.63 5.48 10.44
N VAL A 348 -24.77 6.77 10.12
CA VAL A 348 -23.66 7.63 9.73
C VAL A 348 -22.92 8.18 10.96
N ASN A 349 -21.62 8.26 10.89
CA ASN A 349 -20.78 8.89 11.89
C ASN A 349 -20.62 10.39 11.56
N THR A 350 -21.51 11.24 12.04
CA THR A 350 -21.52 12.69 11.77
C THR A 350 -20.23 13.40 12.16
N ASN A 351 -19.58 12.93 13.24
CA ASN A 351 -18.32 13.50 13.71
C ASN A 351 -17.13 13.25 12.76
N LYS A 352 -17.14 12.15 12.01
CA LYS A 352 -16.07 11.79 11.09
C LYS A 352 -16.44 12.15 9.63
N THR A 353 -17.71 12.24 9.31
CA THR A 353 -18.20 12.70 8.01
C THR A 353 -17.78 14.15 7.82
N LYS A 354 -17.16 14.48 6.67
CA LYS A 354 -16.61 15.80 6.40
C LYS A 354 -16.88 16.19 4.95
N ILE A 355 -16.95 17.50 4.72
CA ILE A 355 -17.11 18.07 3.39
C ILE A 355 -15.79 18.75 2.99
N VAL A 356 -15.38 18.53 1.75
CA VAL A 356 -14.28 19.26 1.11
C VAL A 356 -14.80 19.83 -0.22
N VAL A 357 -14.61 21.12 -0.40
CA VAL A 357 -14.89 21.78 -1.69
C VAL A 357 -13.58 21.98 -2.42
N PHE A 358 -13.36 21.20 -3.48
CA PHE A 358 -12.18 21.31 -4.31
C PHE A 358 -12.28 22.52 -5.23
N SER A 359 -11.29 23.43 -5.14
CA SER A 359 -11.24 24.68 -5.90
C SER A 359 -9.80 25.22 -5.99
N LYS A 360 -9.50 26.00 -7.07
CA LYS A 360 -8.17 26.61 -7.23
C LYS A 360 -7.82 27.62 -6.12
N LYS A 361 -8.84 28.31 -5.60
CA LYS A 361 -8.70 29.24 -4.46
C LYS A 361 -9.46 28.68 -3.27
N LYS A 362 -8.99 28.98 -2.05
CA LYS A 362 -9.69 28.54 -0.84
C LYS A 362 -11.13 29.05 -0.84
N TYR A 363 -12.06 28.10 -0.74
CA TYR A 363 -13.49 28.39 -0.74
C TYR A 363 -13.94 28.75 0.67
N LYS A 364 -14.64 29.86 0.79
CA LYS A 364 -15.38 30.26 1.98
C LYS A 364 -16.86 30.26 1.63
N THR A 365 -17.67 29.60 2.41
CA THR A 365 -19.14 29.58 2.24
C THR A 365 -19.80 29.80 3.57
N ASN A 366 -21.00 30.42 3.51
CA ASN A 366 -21.91 30.52 4.64
C ASN A 366 -22.92 29.35 4.63
N VAL A 367 -22.87 28.45 3.64
CA VAL A 367 -23.73 27.27 3.58
C VAL A 367 -23.34 26.29 4.65
N VAL A 368 -24.30 25.90 5.47
CA VAL A 368 -24.15 24.86 6.51
C VAL A 368 -24.80 23.59 5.99
N PHE A 369 -24.00 22.58 5.72
CA PHE A 369 -24.48 21.25 5.34
C PHE A 369 -24.94 20.48 6.58
N LYS A 370 -26.04 19.73 6.47
CA LYS A 370 -26.61 18.98 7.58
C LYS A 370 -26.90 17.53 7.21
N ILE A 371 -26.78 16.63 8.17
CA ILE A 371 -27.27 15.26 8.16
C ILE A 371 -27.85 14.93 9.54
N TYR A 372 -29.01 14.31 9.61
CA TYR A 372 -29.77 14.11 10.88
C TYR A 372 -29.93 15.41 11.67
N GLY A 373 -30.14 16.53 11.01
CA GLY A 373 -30.24 17.85 11.64
C GLY A 373 -28.91 18.41 12.19
N GLN A 374 -27.83 17.63 12.20
CA GLN A 374 -26.51 18.03 12.69
C GLN A 374 -25.65 18.62 11.59
N ALA A 375 -24.93 19.70 11.91
CA ALA A 375 -24.02 20.34 10.97
C ALA A 375 -22.80 19.43 10.66
N ILE A 376 -22.44 19.33 9.38
CA ILE A 376 -21.22 18.63 8.92
C ILE A 376 -20.11 19.67 8.72
N ASP A 377 -18.92 19.39 9.27
CA ASP A 377 -17.78 20.29 9.15
C ASP A 377 -17.24 20.38 7.73
N LEU A 378 -17.05 21.59 7.25
CA LEU A 378 -16.28 21.90 6.05
C LEU A 378 -14.79 21.91 6.38
N GLN A 379 -13.98 21.13 5.66
CA GLN A 379 -12.54 21.03 5.87
C GLN A 379 -11.73 21.34 4.62
N ASP A 380 -10.48 21.82 4.82
CA ASP A 380 -9.54 22.11 3.73
C ASP A 380 -8.92 20.83 3.13
N SER A 381 -9.03 19.71 3.82
CA SER A 381 -8.47 18.43 3.38
C SER A 381 -9.12 17.24 4.08
N TYR A 382 -9.12 16.10 3.39
CA TYR A 382 -9.61 14.83 3.95
C TYR A 382 -8.68 13.67 3.58
N SER A 383 -8.59 12.69 4.48
CA SER A 383 -7.79 11.47 4.24
C SER A 383 -8.67 10.36 3.66
N TYR A 384 -8.73 10.27 2.33
CA TYR A 384 -9.48 9.25 1.61
C TYR A 384 -8.57 8.07 1.24
N LEU A 385 -8.94 6.87 1.62
CA LEU A 385 -8.19 5.62 1.39
C LEU A 385 -6.68 5.75 1.70
N GLY A 386 -6.36 6.44 2.80
CA GLY A 386 -4.98 6.64 3.27
C GLY A 386 -4.20 7.78 2.62
N VAL A 387 -4.73 8.43 1.57
CA VAL A 387 -4.14 9.59 0.89
C VAL A 387 -4.88 10.86 1.30
N ILE A 388 -4.15 11.94 1.66
CA ILE A 388 -4.75 13.23 1.97
C ILE A 388 -4.98 14.01 0.68
N PHE A 389 -6.23 14.35 0.41
CA PHE A 389 -6.66 15.27 -0.63
C PHE A 389 -6.84 16.66 -0.04
N ASN A 390 -6.10 17.65 -0.54
CA ASN A 390 -6.28 19.05 -0.19
C ASN A 390 -7.26 19.71 -1.15
N TYR A 391 -7.96 20.75 -0.70
CA TYR A 391 -8.92 21.50 -1.51
C TYR A 391 -8.36 21.99 -2.87
N ASN A 392 -7.06 22.24 -2.95
CA ASN A 392 -6.38 22.70 -4.17
C ASN A 392 -5.81 21.54 -5.03
N GLY A 393 -6.13 20.28 -4.71
CA GLY A 393 -5.76 19.11 -5.49
C GLY A 393 -4.27 18.70 -5.44
N ASN A 394 -3.41 19.37 -4.63
CA ASN A 394 -2.02 18.97 -4.48
C ASN A 394 -1.83 17.86 -3.43
N PHE A 395 -0.76 17.08 -3.57
CA PHE A 395 -0.42 15.99 -2.68
C PHE A 395 0.71 16.30 -1.67
N CYS A 396 1.04 17.59 -1.45
CA CYS A 396 2.14 17.97 -0.54
C CYS A 396 1.92 17.42 0.87
N THR A 397 0.71 17.57 1.42
CA THR A 397 0.36 17.07 2.76
C THR A 397 0.35 15.55 2.82
N ALA A 398 -0.15 14.88 1.76
CA ALA A 398 -0.12 13.42 1.67
C ALA A 398 1.31 12.88 1.73
N ARG A 399 2.22 13.44 0.92
CA ARG A 399 3.64 13.05 0.90
C ARG A 399 4.34 13.31 2.24
N LYS A 400 4.06 14.44 2.90
CA LYS A 400 4.59 14.70 4.26
C LYS A 400 4.12 13.62 5.25
N LYS A 401 2.83 13.26 5.25
CA LYS A 401 2.29 12.20 6.10
C LYS A 401 2.97 10.84 5.83
N LEU A 402 3.18 10.48 4.56
CA LEU A 402 3.88 9.24 4.20
C LEU A 402 5.34 9.24 4.69
N LEU A 403 6.03 10.36 4.55
CA LEU A 403 7.40 10.54 5.08
C LEU A 403 7.44 10.40 6.61
N ASP A 404 6.49 10.99 7.32
CA ASP A 404 6.42 10.89 8.78
C ASP A 404 6.13 9.45 9.23
N GLN A 405 5.23 8.75 8.55
CA GLN A 405 4.95 7.34 8.80
C GLN A 405 6.17 6.46 8.52
N ALA A 406 6.85 6.68 7.40
CA ALA A 406 8.07 5.98 7.04
C ALA A 406 9.21 6.25 8.04
N ASN A 407 9.36 7.49 8.53
CA ASN A 407 10.30 7.83 9.59
C ASN A 407 10.00 7.07 10.87
N LYS A 408 8.74 7.04 11.33
CA LYS A 408 8.34 6.27 12.51
C LYS A 408 8.67 4.77 12.36
N ALA A 409 8.37 4.19 11.19
CA ALA A 409 8.71 2.80 10.89
C ALA A 409 10.23 2.56 10.86
N LEU A 410 10.99 3.48 10.29
CA LEU A 410 12.44 3.42 10.23
C LEU A 410 13.09 3.48 11.62
N TYR A 411 12.63 4.39 12.49
CA TYR A 411 13.11 4.45 13.88
C TYR A 411 12.73 3.20 14.68
N ALA A 412 11.55 2.62 14.43
CA ALA A 412 11.15 1.34 15.04
C ALA A 412 12.06 0.20 14.56
N LEU A 413 12.40 0.17 13.26
CA LEU A 413 13.36 -0.78 12.69
C LEU A 413 14.73 -0.63 13.36
N TYR A 414 15.26 0.60 13.46
CA TYR A 414 16.57 0.84 14.10
C TYR A 414 16.62 0.35 15.55
N ARG A 415 15.56 0.57 16.34
CA ARG A 415 15.50 0.06 17.72
C ARG A 415 15.56 -1.46 17.79
N LYS A 416 14.90 -2.16 16.85
CA LYS A 416 14.87 -3.63 16.80
C LYS A 416 16.21 -4.22 16.37
N ILE A 417 16.92 -3.57 15.43
CA ILE A 417 18.17 -4.10 14.86
C ILE A 417 19.44 -3.59 15.54
N ARG A 418 19.33 -2.65 16.51
CA ARG A 418 20.47 -1.95 17.12
C ARG A 418 21.58 -2.88 17.63
N ASN A 419 21.22 -4.00 18.23
CA ASN A 419 22.14 -4.94 18.86
C ASN A 419 22.38 -6.20 17.98
N LEU A 420 21.94 -6.16 16.72
CA LEU A 420 22.07 -7.30 15.81
C LEU A 420 23.14 -6.99 14.76
N ALA A 421 24.06 -7.92 14.56
CA ALA A 421 25.06 -7.84 13.49
C ALA A 421 24.44 -8.24 12.14
N ILE A 422 23.53 -7.41 11.60
CA ILE A 422 22.84 -7.71 10.34
C ILE A 422 23.73 -7.32 9.15
N PRO A 423 23.96 -8.21 8.17
CA PRO A 423 24.63 -7.91 6.91
C PRO A 423 23.96 -6.78 6.13
N ILE A 424 24.74 -6.01 5.35
CA ILE A 424 24.23 -4.82 4.63
C ILE A 424 23.12 -5.20 3.63
N ASP A 425 23.27 -6.28 2.91
CA ASP A 425 22.27 -6.75 1.94
C ASP A 425 20.92 -7.05 2.61
N LEU A 426 20.93 -7.64 3.82
CA LEU A 426 19.72 -7.84 4.60
C LEU A 426 19.15 -6.54 5.16
N GLN A 427 19.98 -5.58 5.56
CA GLN A 427 19.52 -4.26 5.96
C GLN A 427 18.80 -3.55 4.80
N LEU A 428 19.35 -3.63 3.59
CA LEU A 428 18.71 -3.09 2.38
C LEU A 428 17.36 -3.77 2.08
N LYS A 429 17.29 -5.11 2.20
CA LYS A 429 16.04 -5.87 2.04
C LYS A 429 14.98 -5.49 3.10
N LEU A 430 15.40 -5.23 4.35
CA LEU A 430 14.49 -4.74 5.40
C LEU A 430 13.91 -3.36 5.06
N PHE A 431 14.70 -2.46 4.51
CA PHE A 431 14.20 -1.18 4.02
C PHE A 431 13.17 -1.36 2.91
N ASP A 432 13.47 -2.22 1.93
CA ASP A 432 12.56 -2.50 0.80
C ASP A 432 11.24 -3.12 1.24
N SER A 433 11.27 -3.99 2.24
CA SER A 433 10.08 -4.70 2.71
C SER A 433 9.22 -3.88 3.67
N LEU A 434 9.83 -3.01 4.49
CA LEU A 434 9.13 -2.34 5.59
C LEU A 434 8.93 -0.83 5.37
N ILE A 435 9.86 -0.17 4.67
CA ILE A 435 9.85 1.30 4.54
C ILE A 435 9.41 1.73 3.15
N THR A 436 9.96 1.13 2.10
CA THR A 436 9.62 1.48 0.71
C THR A 436 8.12 1.40 0.44
N PRO A 437 7.33 0.37 0.87
CA PRO A 437 5.89 0.32 0.63
C PRO A 437 5.12 1.51 1.21
N ILE A 438 5.58 2.06 2.34
CA ILE A 438 5.00 3.26 2.96
C ILE A 438 5.30 4.49 2.10
N LEU A 439 6.56 4.65 1.68
CA LEU A 439 7.03 5.81 0.91
C LEU A 439 6.36 5.93 -0.45
N VAL A 440 6.05 4.80 -1.09
CA VAL A 440 5.47 4.76 -2.45
C VAL A 440 3.98 4.36 -2.45
N TYR A 441 3.28 4.47 -1.31
CA TYR A 441 1.85 4.17 -1.26
C TYR A 441 1.07 5.09 -2.19
N SER A 442 0.27 4.52 -3.10
CA SER A 442 -0.53 5.21 -4.13
C SER A 442 0.27 6.18 -5.02
N CYS A 443 1.59 5.97 -5.17
CA CYS A 443 2.43 6.81 -6.03
C CYS A 443 2.02 6.75 -7.51
N GLU A 444 1.23 5.79 -7.90
CA GLU A 444 0.60 5.70 -9.22
C GLU A 444 -0.20 6.96 -9.55
N VAL A 445 -0.77 7.61 -8.54
CA VAL A 445 -1.60 8.81 -8.70
C VAL A 445 -0.81 10.10 -8.50
N TRP A 446 0.03 10.19 -7.46
CA TRP A 446 0.75 11.42 -7.11
C TRP A 446 2.22 11.46 -7.53
N GLY A 447 2.75 10.39 -8.12
CA GLY A 447 4.18 10.25 -8.43
C GLY A 447 4.74 11.24 -9.45
N PHE A 448 3.91 12.02 -10.11
CA PHE A 448 4.31 13.14 -10.98
C PHE A 448 4.78 14.38 -10.21
N GLU A 449 4.51 14.46 -8.90
CA GLU A 449 4.96 15.57 -8.06
C GLU A 449 6.41 15.41 -7.56
N ASN A 450 6.92 16.44 -6.87
CA ASN A 450 8.29 16.49 -6.34
C ASN A 450 8.58 15.34 -5.34
N LYS A 451 9.62 14.54 -5.61
CA LYS A 451 10.03 13.35 -4.86
C LYS A 451 11.26 13.56 -3.96
N GLN A 452 11.78 14.78 -3.89
CA GLN A 452 13.07 15.08 -3.20
C GLN A 452 13.07 14.59 -1.74
N GLY A 453 11.96 14.74 -1.01
CA GLY A 453 11.87 14.29 0.39
C GLY A 453 12.04 12.78 0.53
N ILE A 454 11.44 12.01 -0.38
CA ILE A 454 11.49 10.54 -0.40
C ILE A 454 12.92 10.08 -0.71
N GLU A 455 13.53 10.67 -1.73
CA GLU A 455 14.89 10.33 -2.13
C GLU A 455 15.93 10.72 -1.07
N LYS A 456 15.73 11.87 -0.41
CA LYS A 456 16.57 12.30 0.71
C LYS A 456 16.54 11.30 1.86
N MET A 457 15.37 10.81 2.23
CA MET A 457 15.22 9.78 3.28
C MET A 457 15.93 8.48 2.91
N HIS A 458 15.75 8.00 1.68
CA HIS A 458 16.41 6.83 1.16
C HIS A 458 17.94 6.96 1.19
N LEU A 459 18.47 8.08 0.70
CA LEU A 459 19.91 8.37 0.75
C LEU A 459 20.46 8.48 2.17
N GLN A 460 19.72 9.11 3.08
CA GLN A 460 20.13 9.17 4.49
C GLN A 460 20.24 7.78 5.11
N TYR A 461 19.28 6.88 4.80
CA TYR A 461 19.41 5.49 5.21
C TYR A 461 20.65 4.81 4.64
N CYS A 462 20.88 4.94 3.32
CA CYS A 462 22.05 4.36 2.66
C CYS A 462 23.38 4.90 3.24
N LYS A 463 23.48 6.21 3.45
CA LYS A 463 24.67 6.85 4.07
C LYS A 463 24.89 6.36 5.50
N ARG A 464 23.82 6.16 6.27
CA ARG A 464 23.90 5.67 7.65
C ARG A 464 24.43 4.24 7.74
N ILE A 465 23.93 3.31 6.92
CA ILE A 465 24.42 1.91 6.93
C ILE A 465 25.87 1.77 6.48
N LEU A 466 26.34 2.71 5.63
CA LEU A 466 27.72 2.80 5.18
C LEU A 466 28.62 3.62 6.13
N ASN A 467 28.04 4.26 7.14
CA ASN A 467 28.73 5.19 8.05
C ASN A 467 29.46 6.35 7.32
N LEU A 468 28.75 6.93 6.33
CA LEU A 468 29.23 8.05 5.53
C LEU A 468 28.58 9.37 5.95
N ARG A 469 29.28 10.49 5.72
CA ARG A 469 28.75 11.85 5.99
C ARG A 469 27.60 12.19 5.05
N SER A 470 26.73 13.08 5.48
CA SER A 470 25.63 13.61 4.66
C SER A 470 26.12 14.26 3.36
N SER A 471 27.33 14.89 3.39
CA SER A 471 27.96 15.53 2.25
C SER A 471 28.57 14.60 1.21
N THR A 472 28.69 13.29 1.48
CA THR A 472 29.22 12.31 0.51
C THR A 472 28.39 12.33 -0.77
N PRO A 473 29.00 12.37 -1.96
CA PRO A 473 28.28 12.36 -3.23
C PRO A 473 27.34 11.17 -3.38
N ASN A 474 26.14 11.41 -3.86
CA ASN A 474 25.09 10.39 -3.92
C ASN A 474 25.44 9.26 -4.89
N PHE A 475 26.13 9.56 -6.00
CA PHE A 475 26.56 8.55 -6.97
C PHE A 475 27.55 7.54 -6.37
N MET A 476 28.42 7.95 -5.43
CA MET A 476 29.30 7.03 -4.73
C MET A 476 28.51 6.11 -3.79
N VAL A 477 27.57 6.69 -3.04
CA VAL A 477 26.72 5.92 -2.11
C VAL A 477 25.95 4.85 -2.86
N TYR A 478 25.26 5.22 -3.94
CA TYR A 478 24.51 4.28 -4.77
C TYR A 478 25.39 3.27 -5.48
N GLY A 479 26.55 3.72 -5.99
CA GLY A 479 27.53 2.85 -6.64
C GLY A 479 28.08 1.77 -5.72
N GLU A 480 28.46 2.10 -4.47
CA GLU A 480 28.98 1.10 -3.52
C GLU A 480 27.98 0.02 -3.15
N ILE A 481 26.70 0.38 -2.99
CA ILE A 481 25.65 -0.57 -2.62
C ILE A 481 24.89 -1.13 -3.83
N GLY A 482 25.19 -0.71 -5.05
CA GLY A 482 24.49 -1.15 -6.27
C GLY A 482 22.99 -0.85 -6.23
N ARG A 483 22.61 0.31 -5.66
CA ARG A 483 21.21 0.64 -5.40
C ARG A 483 20.74 1.83 -6.24
N PHE A 484 19.52 1.70 -6.73
CA PHE A 484 18.91 2.71 -7.57
C PHE A 484 18.00 3.66 -6.78
N PRO A 485 17.76 4.88 -7.29
CA PRO A 485 16.79 5.81 -6.72
C PRO A 485 15.38 5.24 -6.63
N VAL A 486 14.63 5.66 -5.60
CA VAL A 486 13.22 5.27 -5.43
C VAL A 486 12.34 5.79 -6.58
N GLU A 487 12.76 6.85 -7.24
CA GLU A 487 12.05 7.40 -8.41
C GLU A 487 11.81 6.36 -9.51
N ILE A 488 12.75 5.44 -9.74
CA ILE A 488 12.58 4.35 -10.72
C ILE A 488 11.40 3.46 -10.36
N ILE A 489 11.21 3.16 -9.06
CA ILE A 489 10.06 2.38 -8.58
C ILE A 489 8.76 3.14 -8.86
N ILE A 490 8.74 4.45 -8.62
CA ILE A 490 7.57 5.31 -8.85
C ILE A 490 7.22 5.35 -10.34
N LYS A 491 8.20 5.60 -11.22
CA LYS A 491 7.99 5.59 -12.68
C LYS A 491 7.41 4.25 -13.17
N LEU A 492 7.98 3.13 -12.72
CA LEU A 492 7.49 1.79 -13.07
C LEU A 492 6.05 1.55 -12.61
N ARG A 493 5.71 1.97 -11.38
CA ARG A 493 4.35 1.82 -10.86
C ARG A 493 3.35 2.66 -11.64
N MET A 494 3.67 3.92 -11.96
CA MET A 494 2.81 4.79 -12.76
C MET A 494 2.58 4.23 -14.17
N ALA A 495 3.63 3.81 -14.87
CA ALA A 495 3.51 3.24 -16.21
C ALA A 495 2.74 1.90 -16.22
N THR A 496 2.96 1.02 -15.22
CA THR A 496 2.19 -0.23 -15.11
C THR A 496 0.74 -0.01 -14.72
N PHE A 497 0.43 1.03 -13.96
CA PHE A 497 -0.94 1.43 -13.65
C PHE A 497 -1.65 1.97 -14.89
N TRP A 498 -0.99 2.83 -15.66
CA TRP A 498 -1.50 3.28 -16.97
C TRP A 498 -1.85 2.10 -17.88
N ASN A 499 -0.94 1.15 -18.03
CA ASN A 499 -1.17 -0.04 -18.86
C ASN A 499 -2.37 -0.88 -18.37
N LYS A 500 -2.57 -0.97 -17.03
CA LYS A 500 -3.75 -1.62 -16.44
C LYS A 500 -5.05 -0.95 -16.88
N MET A 501 -5.08 0.37 -16.97
CA MET A 501 -6.27 1.12 -17.37
C MET A 501 -6.66 0.92 -18.84
N LEU A 502 -5.71 0.51 -19.69
CA LEU A 502 -5.99 0.18 -21.08
C LEU A 502 -6.68 -1.19 -21.26
N CYS A 503 -6.60 -2.09 -20.28
CA CYS A 503 -7.14 -3.45 -20.40
C CYS A 503 -8.67 -3.54 -20.25
N ASN A 504 -9.28 -2.66 -19.48
CA ASN A 504 -10.69 -2.82 -19.09
C ASN A 504 -11.45 -1.50 -19.31
N ASN A 505 -12.24 -1.49 -20.37
CA ASN A 505 -12.98 -0.30 -20.79
C ASN A 505 -14.14 0.10 -19.86
N ASN A 506 -14.65 -0.82 -19.04
CA ASN A 506 -15.83 -0.60 -18.21
C ASN A 506 -15.50 -0.12 -16.79
N LYS A 507 -14.21 -0.13 -16.39
CA LYS A 507 -13.82 0.40 -15.08
C LYS A 507 -13.86 1.91 -15.06
N LEU A 508 -14.41 2.49 -13.98
CA LEU A 508 -14.50 3.93 -13.81
C LEU A 508 -13.13 4.62 -13.93
N SER A 509 -12.06 4.03 -13.38
CA SER A 509 -10.69 4.55 -13.53
C SER A 509 -10.22 4.58 -14.99
N SER A 510 -10.59 3.58 -15.80
CA SER A 510 -10.26 3.50 -17.23
C SER A 510 -11.07 4.52 -18.05
N ILE A 511 -12.35 4.69 -17.72
CA ILE A 511 -13.21 5.70 -18.34
C ILE A 511 -12.66 7.10 -18.05
N MET A 512 -12.34 7.39 -16.79
CA MET A 512 -11.73 8.67 -16.40
C MET A 512 -10.40 8.92 -17.09
N TYR A 513 -9.55 7.91 -17.22
CA TYR A 513 -8.29 8.02 -17.96
C TYR A 513 -8.55 8.38 -19.44
N ARG A 514 -9.44 7.64 -20.12
CA ARG A 514 -9.77 7.90 -21.55
C ARG A 514 -10.30 9.32 -21.76
N LEU A 515 -11.18 9.77 -20.88
CA LEU A 515 -11.70 11.14 -20.94
C LEU A 515 -10.60 12.18 -20.74
N MET A 516 -9.77 12.01 -19.69
CA MET A 516 -8.62 12.91 -19.46
C MET A 516 -7.65 12.92 -20.65
N PHE A 517 -7.37 11.77 -21.24
CA PHE A 517 -6.46 11.64 -22.37
C PHE A 517 -6.99 12.38 -23.60
N LYS A 518 -8.26 12.19 -23.96
CA LYS A 518 -8.90 12.91 -25.07
C LYS A 518 -8.98 14.41 -24.83
N LEU A 519 -9.36 14.85 -23.63
CA LEU A 519 -9.36 16.27 -23.27
C LEU A 519 -7.95 16.88 -23.31
N HIS A 520 -6.92 16.11 -22.94
CA HIS A 520 -5.53 16.54 -23.03
C HIS A 520 -5.07 16.72 -24.50
N GLN A 521 -5.55 15.88 -25.41
CA GLN A 521 -5.27 16.00 -26.84
C GLN A 521 -5.97 17.18 -27.50
N SER A 522 -7.19 17.54 -27.06
CA SER A 522 -8.03 18.55 -27.71
C SER A 522 -7.67 20.00 -27.38
N ASN A 523 -6.58 20.26 -26.63
CA ASN A 523 -6.02 21.58 -26.29
C ASN A 523 -7.06 22.72 -25.99
N PRO A 524 -6.96 23.53 -24.90
CA PRO A 524 -5.73 23.90 -24.19
C PRO A 524 -5.53 23.19 -22.81
N ILE A 525 -6.19 22.07 -22.57
CA ILE A 525 -6.20 21.43 -21.25
C ILE A 525 -4.97 20.53 -21.09
N HIS A 526 -4.12 20.81 -20.09
CA HIS A 526 -2.94 20.01 -19.79
C HIS A 526 -3.04 19.35 -18.42
N PHE A 527 -3.10 18.02 -18.41
CA PHE A 527 -3.08 17.23 -17.18
C PHE A 527 -1.64 16.77 -16.86
N LYS A 528 -1.11 17.24 -15.74
CA LYS A 528 0.26 16.92 -15.29
C LYS A 528 0.54 15.41 -15.22
N TRP A 529 -0.44 14.62 -14.76
CA TRP A 529 -0.33 13.17 -14.70
C TRP A 529 -0.10 12.55 -16.08
N ILE A 530 -0.89 12.95 -17.07
CA ILE A 530 -0.78 12.51 -18.47
C ILE A 530 0.60 12.86 -19.03
N THR A 531 1.02 14.12 -18.89
CA THR A 531 2.32 14.61 -19.35
C THR A 531 3.47 13.82 -18.72
N TYR A 532 3.38 13.55 -17.41
CA TYR A 532 4.45 12.82 -16.71
C TYR A 532 4.53 11.35 -17.12
N VAL A 533 3.40 10.65 -17.27
CA VAL A 533 3.43 9.26 -17.74
C VAL A 533 3.97 9.18 -19.17
N LYS A 534 3.55 10.11 -20.07
CA LYS A 534 4.13 10.23 -21.40
C LYS A 534 5.66 10.37 -21.34
N SER A 535 6.18 11.26 -20.50
CA SER A 535 7.63 11.48 -20.39
C SER A 535 8.40 10.22 -19.97
N ILE A 536 7.80 9.30 -19.21
CA ILE A 536 8.43 8.02 -18.85
C ILE A 536 8.69 7.17 -20.11
N PHE A 537 7.71 7.11 -21.02
CA PHE A 537 7.86 6.38 -22.27
C PHE A 537 8.82 7.06 -23.23
N ASP A 538 8.77 8.40 -23.32
CA ASP A 538 9.67 9.21 -24.16
C ASP A 538 11.12 9.05 -23.70
N GLU A 539 11.40 9.17 -22.41
CA GLU A 539 12.72 8.92 -21.82
C GLU A 539 13.24 7.52 -22.15
N CYS A 540 12.39 6.50 -22.14
CA CYS A 540 12.77 5.11 -22.43
C CYS A 540 12.89 4.79 -23.93
N GLY A 541 12.62 5.73 -24.83
CA GLY A 541 12.57 5.48 -26.28
C GLY A 541 11.42 4.56 -26.69
N LEU A 542 10.30 4.61 -25.94
CA LEU A 542 9.11 3.79 -26.13
C LEU A 542 7.87 4.66 -26.42
N SER A 543 8.08 5.85 -27.00
CA SER A 543 7.02 6.82 -27.29
C SER A 543 5.89 6.25 -28.14
N PHE A 544 6.18 5.28 -29.02
CA PHE A 544 5.17 4.63 -29.86
C PHE A 544 4.12 3.88 -29.04
N ILE A 545 4.52 3.21 -27.93
CA ILE A 545 3.59 2.51 -27.02
C ILE A 545 2.58 3.49 -26.44
N TRP A 546 3.05 4.68 -26.04
CA TRP A 546 2.21 5.73 -25.52
C TRP A 546 1.34 6.38 -26.60
N ASN A 547 1.90 6.71 -27.76
CA ASN A 547 1.19 7.45 -28.82
C ASN A 547 0.03 6.61 -29.36
N ASP A 548 0.26 5.33 -29.59
CA ASP A 548 -0.74 4.40 -30.13
C ASP A 548 -1.58 3.72 -29.05
N GLN A 549 -1.39 4.09 -27.77
CA GLN A 549 -2.11 3.54 -26.60
C GLN A 549 -2.09 2.00 -26.56
N ILE A 550 -0.91 1.41 -26.82
CA ILE A 550 -0.75 -0.05 -26.94
C ILE A 550 -0.77 -0.69 -25.56
N HIS A 551 -1.78 -1.56 -25.34
CA HIS A 551 -1.78 -2.43 -24.16
C HIS A 551 -0.75 -3.56 -24.34
N MET A 552 0.08 -3.76 -23.32
CA MET A 552 1.09 -4.83 -23.31
C MET A 552 0.87 -5.79 -22.13
N ASN A 553 1.38 -7.01 -22.27
CA ASN A 553 1.49 -7.89 -21.12
C ASN A 553 2.23 -7.16 -19.97
N ARG A 554 1.63 -7.14 -18.79
CA ARG A 554 2.13 -6.39 -17.61
C ARG A 554 3.58 -6.73 -17.25
N ASN A 555 3.94 -8.02 -17.29
CA ASN A 555 5.28 -8.48 -16.90
C ASN A 555 6.32 -8.07 -17.95
N VAL A 556 5.96 -8.15 -19.24
CA VAL A 556 6.83 -7.72 -20.35
C VAL A 556 7.08 -6.22 -20.27
N LEU A 557 6.03 -5.40 -20.20
CA LEU A 557 6.16 -3.94 -20.09
C LEU A 557 7.02 -3.54 -18.90
N LYS A 558 6.73 -4.14 -17.72
CA LYS A 558 7.49 -3.86 -16.49
C LYS A 558 8.96 -4.23 -16.63
N SER A 559 9.28 -5.36 -17.26
CA SER A 559 10.66 -5.80 -17.49
C SER A 559 11.40 -4.86 -18.43
N VAL A 560 10.79 -4.52 -19.56
CA VAL A 560 11.39 -3.62 -20.57
C VAL A 560 11.64 -2.23 -20.00
N LEU A 561 10.62 -1.61 -19.40
CA LEU A 561 10.76 -0.28 -18.79
C LEU A 561 11.80 -0.29 -17.66
N LYS A 562 11.78 -1.33 -16.81
CA LYS A 562 12.75 -1.45 -15.74
C LYS A 562 14.16 -1.48 -16.30
N GLN A 563 14.44 -2.32 -17.30
CA GLN A 563 15.77 -2.41 -17.89
C GLN A 563 16.21 -1.06 -18.47
N LYS A 564 15.36 -0.40 -19.27
CA LYS A 564 15.66 0.91 -19.85
C LYS A 564 15.97 1.98 -18.81
N LEU A 565 15.15 2.09 -17.76
CA LEU A 565 15.37 3.06 -16.68
C LEU A 565 16.65 2.77 -15.88
N LEU A 566 17.00 1.49 -15.68
CA LEU A 566 18.23 1.09 -15.02
C LEU A 566 19.45 1.43 -15.89
N ASP A 567 19.42 1.14 -17.19
CA ASP A 567 20.51 1.42 -18.13
C ASP A 567 20.77 2.94 -18.22
N GLN A 568 19.71 3.75 -18.33
CA GLN A 568 19.84 5.21 -18.31
C GLN A 568 20.45 5.74 -17.02
N TYR A 569 20.00 5.18 -15.86
CA TYR A 569 20.58 5.57 -14.60
C TYR A 569 22.07 5.21 -14.51
N ILE A 570 22.46 4.04 -14.99
CA ILE A 570 23.88 3.60 -15.02
C ILE A 570 24.70 4.53 -15.92
N GLN A 571 24.19 4.91 -17.11
CA GLN A 571 24.87 5.88 -17.99
C GLN A 571 25.06 7.23 -17.30
N HIS A 572 23.98 7.74 -16.67
CA HIS A 572 24.07 8.99 -15.89
C HIS A 572 25.05 8.88 -14.71
N TRP A 573 25.09 7.73 -14.04
CA TRP A 573 26.02 7.45 -12.97
C TRP A 573 27.48 7.53 -13.46
N PHE A 574 27.80 6.95 -14.61
CA PHE A 574 29.13 7.07 -15.23
C PHE A 574 29.46 8.53 -15.58
N GLN A 575 28.50 9.29 -16.12
CA GLN A 575 28.70 10.72 -16.38
C GLN A 575 29.02 11.48 -15.11
N GLN A 576 28.32 11.22 -14.01
CA GLN A 576 28.58 11.84 -12.70
C GLN A 576 29.95 11.48 -12.17
N ILE A 577 30.44 10.26 -12.32
CA ILE A 577 31.79 9.86 -11.93
C ILE A 577 32.82 10.70 -12.71
N ASN A 578 32.67 10.80 -14.02
CA ASN A 578 33.63 11.45 -14.90
C ASN A 578 33.64 12.97 -14.75
N SER A 579 32.50 13.59 -14.43
CA SER A 579 32.38 15.05 -14.26
C SER A 579 32.63 15.54 -12.85
N SER A 580 32.68 14.63 -11.87
CA SER A 580 32.76 15.01 -10.47
C SER A 580 34.17 15.48 -10.06
N SER A 581 34.25 16.63 -9.43
CA SER A 581 35.49 17.10 -8.77
C SER A 581 35.76 16.38 -7.43
N ARG A 582 34.85 15.52 -6.97
CA ARG A 582 34.97 14.73 -5.73
C ARG A 582 35.24 13.26 -6.07
N GLY A 583 36.10 12.64 -5.23
CA GLY A 583 36.44 11.23 -5.45
C GLY A 583 37.21 11.04 -6.76
N GLU A 584 38.26 11.80 -6.96
CA GLU A 584 39.13 11.80 -8.14
C GLU A 584 39.51 10.37 -8.58
N PHE A 585 39.72 9.48 -7.63
CA PHE A 585 40.13 8.11 -7.88
C PHE A 585 38.98 7.12 -7.94
N TYR A 586 37.74 7.53 -7.62
CA TYR A 586 36.59 6.63 -7.53
C TYR A 586 36.35 5.87 -8.84
N GLY A 587 36.39 6.54 -9.97
CA GLY A 587 36.22 5.93 -11.29
C GLY A 587 37.33 4.96 -11.72
N ILE A 588 38.51 5.05 -11.08
CA ILE A 588 39.64 4.16 -11.40
C ILE A 588 39.37 2.72 -10.95
N PHE A 589 38.77 2.56 -9.76
CA PHE A 589 38.54 1.23 -9.19
C PHE A 589 37.07 0.81 -9.17
N LYS A 590 36.13 1.75 -9.38
CA LYS A 590 34.68 1.47 -9.43
C LYS A 590 34.17 1.52 -10.86
N THR A 591 34.24 0.38 -11.55
CA THR A 591 33.94 0.24 -12.99
C THR A 591 32.56 -0.37 -13.26
N GLU A 592 31.88 -0.91 -12.25
CA GLU A 592 30.57 -1.54 -12.38
C GLU A 592 29.60 -1.04 -11.30
N PHE A 593 28.34 -0.85 -11.69
CA PHE A 593 27.28 -0.47 -10.77
C PHE A 593 26.70 -1.73 -10.10
N LYS A 594 27.28 -2.12 -8.95
CA LYS A 594 26.87 -3.30 -8.19
C LYS A 594 27.22 -3.15 -6.70
N LEU A 595 26.59 -3.96 -5.86
CA LEU A 595 26.95 -4.07 -4.44
C LEU A 595 28.39 -4.57 -4.31
N GLU A 596 29.23 -3.80 -3.65
CA GLU A 596 30.64 -4.14 -3.47
C GLU A 596 30.82 -5.32 -2.52
N PRO A 597 31.58 -6.36 -2.93
CA PRO A 597 31.73 -7.58 -2.13
C PRO A 597 32.35 -7.36 -0.75
N TYR A 598 33.21 -6.34 -0.58
CA TYR A 598 33.81 -6.04 0.72
C TYR A 598 32.77 -5.62 1.77
N LEU A 599 31.65 -5.06 1.35
CA LEU A 599 30.54 -4.66 2.24
C LEU A 599 29.90 -5.86 2.96
N ILE A 600 30.02 -7.05 2.36
CA ILE A 600 29.52 -8.29 2.94
C ILE A 600 30.65 -9.10 3.63
N ARG A 601 31.83 -9.13 3.01
CA ARG A 601 32.93 -10.03 3.42
C ARG A 601 33.78 -9.49 4.58
N LEU A 602 33.86 -8.16 4.74
CA LEU A 602 34.64 -7.56 5.83
C LEU A 602 33.84 -7.52 7.13
N HIS A 603 34.59 -7.62 8.24
CA HIS A 603 34.02 -7.34 9.55
C HIS A 603 33.50 -5.88 9.61
N PRO A 604 32.39 -5.60 10.33
CA PRO A 604 31.78 -4.27 10.38
C PRO A 604 32.76 -3.12 10.71
N SER A 605 33.72 -3.34 11.61
CA SER A 605 34.72 -2.34 11.98
C SER A 605 35.67 -1.97 10.82
N ASP A 606 36.09 -2.94 10.01
CA ASP A 606 36.99 -2.72 8.88
C ASP A 606 36.25 -2.16 7.67
N ARG A 607 35.04 -2.67 7.43
CA ARG A 607 34.15 -2.20 6.36
C ARG A 607 33.94 -0.69 6.37
N ILE A 608 33.78 -0.08 7.56
CA ILE A 608 33.61 1.36 7.72
C ILE A 608 34.83 2.13 7.17
N TYR A 609 36.05 1.70 7.48
CA TYR A 609 37.27 2.35 7.01
C TYR A 609 37.45 2.20 5.50
N MET A 610 37.22 0.99 4.97
CA MET A 610 37.29 0.76 3.53
C MET A 610 36.26 1.62 2.78
N CYS A 611 35.02 1.68 3.25
CA CYS A 611 33.98 2.51 2.65
C CYS A 611 34.34 4.00 2.69
N LYS A 612 34.87 4.49 3.82
CA LYS A 612 35.33 5.90 3.94
C LYS A 612 36.45 6.21 2.98
N LEU A 613 37.42 5.30 2.78
CA LEU A 613 38.52 5.50 1.83
C LEU A 613 37.96 5.56 0.41
N ARG A 614 37.18 4.57 0.00
CA ARG A 614 36.66 4.47 -1.37
C ARG A 614 35.73 5.64 -1.73
N CYS A 615 34.94 6.12 -0.79
CA CYS A 615 34.00 7.24 -1.00
C CYS A 615 34.58 8.61 -0.67
N SER A 616 35.90 8.78 -0.61
CA SER A 616 36.58 10.05 -0.27
C SER A 616 35.97 10.71 0.97
N ASN A 617 35.73 9.90 2.01
CA ASN A 617 35.03 10.33 3.24
C ASN A 617 36.00 10.46 4.45
N LEU A 618 37.30 10.36 4.22
CA LEU A 618 38.34 10.68 5.21
C LEU A 618 38.50 12.21 5.31
N LYS A 619 39.02 12.70 6.46
CA LYS A 619 39.28 14.12 6.65
C LYS A 619 40.62 14.52 6.02
N LEU A 620 40.84 14.18 4.77
CA LEU A 620 42.08 14.53 4.06
C LEU A 620 42.08 15.99 3.62
N PRO A 621 43.26 16.62 3.46
CA PRO A 621 43.41 18.02 3.00
C PRO A 621 42.67 18.30 1.69
N ILE A 622 42.61 17.32 0.78
CA ILE A 622 41.84 17.42 -0.48
C ILE A 622 40.35 17.70 -0.24
N GLU A 623 39.79 17.17 0.83
CA GLU A 623 38.38 17.35 1.19
C GLU A 623 38.16 18.48 2.19
N THR A 624 39.01 18.61 3.23
CA THR A 624 38.88 19.68 4.23
C THR A 624 39.21 21.06 3.62
N GLY A 625 40.17 21.14 2.73
CA GLY A 625 40.50 22.37 1.99
C GLY A 625 39.37 22.81 1.04
N ARG A 626 38.53 21.87 0.57
CA ARG A 626 37.32 22.20 -0.18
C ARG A 626 36.30 22.94 0.68
N TRP A 627 36.14 22.51 1.93
CA TRP A 627 35.22 23.16 2.86
C TRP A 627 35.66 24.55 3.25
N ALA A 628 36.99 24.77 3.23
CA ALA A 628 37.63 26.06 3.48
C ALA A 628 37.80 26.90 2.20
N ASN A 629 37.20 26.51 1.06
CA ASN A 629 37.32 27.17 -0.25
C ASN A 629 38.78 27.37 -0.73
N ILE A 630 39.70 26.49 -0.33
CA ILE A 630 41.10 26.50 -0.78
C ILE A 630 41.19 25.93 -2.19
N LEU A 631 41.95 26.56 -3.08
CA LEU A 631 42.19 26.02 -4.43
C LEU A 631 42.82 24.63 -4.37
N LYS A 632 42.46 23.72 -5.29
CA LYS A 632 42.91 22.31 -5.28
C LYS A 632 44.41 22.15 -5.16
N GLN A 633 45.18 22.93 -5.90
CA GLN A 633 46.66 22.89 -5.90
C GLN A 633 47.28 23.27 -4.53
N ASN A 634 46.56 24.02 -3.72
CA ASN A 634 47.01 24.50 -2.41
C ASN A 634 46.55 23.59 -1.26
N ARG A 635 45.82 22.51 -1.53
CA ARG A 635 45.38 21.54 -0.51
C ARG A 635 46.48 20.54 -0.20
N LYS A 636 47.61 21.04 0.18
CA LYS A 636 48.82 20.23 0.46
C LYS A 636 48.64 19.37 1.72
N CYS A 637 49.36 18.27 1.76
CA CYS A 637 49.49 17.45 2.96
C CYS A 637 50.04 18.25 4.12
N HIS A 638 49.34 18.38 5.21
CA HIS A 638 49.78 19.15 6.38
C HIS A 638 50.90 18.48 7.20
N LEU A 639 51.26 17.24 6.88
CA LEU A 639 52.36 16.53 7.54
C LEU A 639 53.69 16.71 6.80
N CYS A 640 53.72 16.56 5.48
CA CYS A 640 54.96 16.70 4.70
C CYS A 640 55.02 17.99 3.88
N ASN A 641 53.93 18.70 3.68
CA ASN A 641 53.75 19.95 2.89
C ASN A 641 54.25 19.89 1.42
N LEU A 642 54.54 18.70 0.88
CA LEU A 642 55.09 18.54 -0.47
C LEU A 642 54.02 18.51 -1.54
N GLU A 643 53.07 17.60 -1.42
CA GLU A 643 52.05 17.32 -2.44
C GLU A 643 50.63 17.48 -1.92
N ILE A 644 49.64 17.38 -2.82
CA ILE A 644 48.24 17.40 -2.46
C ILE A 644 47.91 16.22 -1.53
N GLY A 645 47.32 16.50 -0.38
CA GLY A 645 46.98 15.51 0.63
C GLY A 645 45.69 14.73 0.26
N ASN A 646 45.77 13.86 -0.72
CA ASN A 646 44.68 12.97 -1.19
C ASN A 646 44.94 11.53 -0.80
N GLU A 647 44.02 10.60 -1.16
CA GLU A 647 44.08 9.19 -0.84
C GLU A 647 45.37 8.52 -1.39
N PHE A 648 45.73 8.86 -2.64
CA PHE A 648 46.92 8.34 -3.28
C PHE A 648 48.20 8.75 -2.56
N HIS A 649 48.32 10.03 -2.17
CA HIS A 649 49.43 10.54 -1.42
C HIS A 649 49.64 9.78 -0.10
N TYR A 650 48.61 9.65 0.73
CA TYR A 650 48.74 8.93 2.03
C TYR A 650 49.01 7.45 1.87
N LEU A 651 48.42 6.80 0.87
CA LEU A 651 48.63 5.37 0.62
C LEU A 651 50.03 5.05 0.09
N PHE A 652 50.65 5.96 -0.69
CA PHE A 652 51.83 5.59 -1.43
C PHE A 652 53.03 6.57 -1.32
N ILE A 653 52.82 7.86 -1.13
CA ILE A 653 53.85 8.86 -1.39
C ILE A 653 54.33 9.61 -0.14
N CYS A 654 53.44 9.92 0.82
CA CYS A 654 53.75 10.78 1.95
C CYS A 654 55.09 10.41 2.64
N SER A 655 56.01 11.34 2.70
CA SER A 655 57.36 11.16 3.29
C SER A 655 57.42 11.32 4.81
N TYR A 656 56.29 11.67 5.47
CA TYR A 656 56.26 11.86 6.91
C TYR A 656 56.66 10.53 7.63
N PRO A 657 57.69 10.53 8.51
CA PRO A 657 58.31 9.30 9.02
C PRO A 657 57.32 8.28 9.61
N GLN A 658 56.37 8.75 10.45
CA GLN A 658 55.40 7.86 11.09
C GLN A 658 54.41 7.28 10.09
N ILE A 659 54.05 8.03 9.04
CA ILE A 659 53.17 7.50 7.97
C ILE A 659 53.91 6.48 7.12
N ASN A 660 55.19 6.72 6.86
CA ASN A 660 56.03 5.80 6.11
C ASN A 660 56.25 4.47 6.86
N GLU A 661 56.51 4.51 8.15
CA GLU A 661 56.62 3.33 9.00
C GLU A 661 55.30 2.52 9.02
N LEU A 662 54.17 3.19 9.22
CA LEU A 662 52.86 2.53 9.16
C LEU A 662 52.58 1.94 7.77
N ARG A 663 52.99 2.61 6.72
CA ARG A 663 52.79 2.15 5.35
C ARG A 663 53.55 0.86 5.09
N THR A 664 54.83 0.80 5.42
CA THR A 664 55.65 -0.41 5.27
C THR A 664 55.14 -1.58 6.09
N LYS A 665 54.55 -1.31 7.26
CA LYS A 665 53.99 -2.33 8.14
C LYS A 665 52.69 -2.93 7.58
N PHE A 666 51.82 -2.12 6.95
CA PHE A 666 50.48 -2.58 6.60
C PHE A 666 50.25 -2.80 5.09
N ILE A 667 50.97 -2.11 4.22
CA ILE A 667 50.80 -2.21 2.76
C ILE A 667 51.91 -3.12 2.20
N PRO A 668 51.57 -4.16 1.42
CA PRO A 668 52.55 -5.05 0.82
C PRO A 668 53.53 -4.28 -0.08
N GLU A 669 54.80 -4.64 -0.02
CA GLU A 669 55.92 -3.99 -0.72
C GLU A 669 55.69 -3.90 -2.24
N TYR A 670 55.04 -4.88 -2.84
CA TYR A 670 54.63 -4.85 -4.24
C TYR A 670 53.91 -3.53 -4.64
N TYR A 671 53.03 -3.05 -3.78
CA TYR A 671 52.26 -1.83 -4.04
C TYR A 671 53.11 -0.56 -3.81
N LEU A 672 54.12 -0.64 -2.92
CA LEU A 672 54.98 0.51 -2.56
C LEU A 672 56.14 0.75 -3.54
N ARG A 673 56.60 -0.29 -4.24
CA ARG A 673 57.60 -0.15 -5.31
C ARG A 673 56.98 0.53 -6.52
N ASN A 674 57.47 1.65 -6.99
CA ASN A 674 56.98 2.45 -8.13
C ASN A 674 55.42 2.66 -8.07
N PRO A 675 54.94 3.50 -7.18
CA PRO A 675 53.51 3.77 -7.03
C PRO A 675 52.86 4.26 -8.32
N SER A 676 51.68 3.74 -8.66
CA SER A 676 50.95 4.14 -9.85
C SER A 676 49.44 4.00 -9.67
N LEU A 677 48.67 4.68 -10.51
CA LEU A 677 47.21 4.55 -10.51
C LEU A 677 46.75 3.10 -10.82
N TYR A 678 47.57 2.36 -11.62
CA TYR A 678 47.31 0.94 -11.90
C TYR A 678 47.38 0.12 -10.59
N LYS A 679 48.35 0.37 -9.75
CA LYS A 679 48.49 -0.30 -8.43
C LYS A 679 47.35 0.10 -7.46
N LEU A 680 46.93 1.36 -7.47
CA LEU A 680 45.75 1.81 -6.73
C LEU A 680 44.51 1.05 -7.19
N LYS A 681 44.30 0.95 -8.53
CA LYS A 681 43.21 0.15 -9.11
C LYS A 681 43.29 -1.30 -8.62
N GLY A 682 44.40 -1.96 -8.78
CA GLY A 682 44.60 -3.34 -8.33
C GLY A 682 44.35 -3.51 -6.83
N MET A 683 44.77 -2.55 -6.01
CA MET A 683 44.60 -2.60 -4.57
C MET A 683 43.14 -2.44 -4.11
N LEU A 684 42.32 -1.63 -4.81
CA LEU A 684 40.97 -1.28 -4.40
C LEU A 684 39.85 -1.96 -5.20
N SER A 685 40.15 -2.58 -6.36
CA SER A 685 39.14 -3.31 -7.16
C SER A 685 39.14 -4.83 -6.91
N LEU A 686 40.27 -5.43 -6.55
CA LEU A 686 40.35 -6.85 -6.21
C LEU A 686 39.90 -7.04 -4.77
N CYS A 687 38.74 -7.63 -4.58
CA CYS A 687 38.20 -7.87 -3.21
C CYS A 687 39.00 -8.96 -2.45
N ASN A 688 40.28 -8.67 -2.16
CA ASN A 688 41.13 -9.47 -1.32
C ASN A 688 40.95 -9.09 0.15
N VAL A 689 40.26 -9.95 0.91
CA VAL A 689 39.88 -9.69 2.32
C VAL A 689 41.11 -9.45 3.20
N THR A 690 42.21 -10.22 2.97
CA THR A 690 43.45 -10.07 3.76
C THR A 690 44.12 -8.74 3.49
N LEU A 691 44.22 -8.33 2.21
CA LEU A 691 44.75 -7.01 1.82
C LEU A 691 43.89 -5.88 2.39
N TYR A 692 42.57 -6.02 2.27
CA TYR A 692 41.63 -5.00 2.77
C TYR A 692 41.73 -4.83 4.30
N ARG A 693 41.90 -5.90 5.07
CA ARG A 693 42.12 -5.81 6.52
C ARG A 693 43.40 -5.05 6.84
N LYS A 694 44.49 -5.28 6.09
CA LYS A 694 45.74 -4.53 6.24
C LYS A 694 45.54 -3.03 5.93
N ILE A 695 44.88 -2.69 4.81
CA ILE A 695 44.58 -1.31 4.46
C ILE A 695 43.71 -0.66 5.54
N CYS A 696 42.70 -1.32 6.05
CA CYS A 696 41.86 -0.81 7.13
C CYS A 696 42.65 -0.59 8.42
N GLY A 697 43.62 -1.48 8.73
CA GLY A 697 44.55 -1.32 9.82
C GLY A 697 45.42 -0.08 9.68
N PHE A 698 45.95 0.16 8.48
CA PHE A 698 46.68 1.40 8.13
C PHE A 698 45.79 2.62 8.32
N ILE A 699 44.60 2.66 7.70
CA ILE A 699 43.68 3.81 7.80
C ILE A 699 43.31 4.12 9.25
N ARG A 700 43.02 3.08 10.06
CA ARG A 700 42.70 3.24 11.48
C ARG A 700 43.83 3.92 12.27
N LYS A 701 45.09 3.67 11.90
CA LYS A 701 46.25 4.29 12.55
C LYS A 701 46.49 5.70 12.04
N ILE A 702 46.41 5.94 10.73
CA ILE A 702 46.68 7.26 10.16
C ILE A 702 45.64 8.32 10.51
N ILE A 703 44.37 7.91 10.78
CA ILE A 703 43.32 8.86 11.19
C ILE A 703 43.70 9.68 12.43
N LYS A 704 44.61 9.20 13.25
CA LYS A 704 45.12 9.93 14.40
C LYS A 704 46.00 11.13 13.99
N TYR A 705 46.51 11.13 12.76
CA TYR A 705 47.37 12.19 12.19
C TYR A 705 46.62 13.09 11.20
N LEU A 706 45.36 12.73 10.85
CA LEU A 706 44.48 13.46 9.96
C LEU A 706 43.51 14.36 10.75
#